data_ce771f7c513ca12867d1e2be4e6557ae
#
_entry.id   ce771f7c513ca12867d1e2be4e6557ae
#
_cell.length_a   1.000
_cell.length_b   1.000
_cell.length_c   1.000
_cell.angle_alpha   90.00
_cell.angle_beta   90.00
_cell.angle_gamma   90.00
#
_symmetry.space_group_name_H-M   'P 1'
#
loop_
_entity.id
_entity.type
_entity.pdbx_description
1 polymer ?
#
loop_
_entity_poly.entity_id
_entity_poly.type
_entity_poly.pdbx_seq_one_letter_code
_entity_poly.pdbx_strand_id
1 'polypeptide(L)'
;MSSQSFLKLASVAISAFVLSGCGESVVSQQNDEPDPVVVDIPIAFVKRTLPLDENGQVVGSDLRDPTQFVPGAGLYLKARASVSSEEINITDRAFLTEDSPTDDDGNPISPLYDIKDIEVSYDGTRLLFAMRAPEIEDADEDEQPTWNIWEYNRTNDELRRIIASDIVAEAGEDTGPVYLPDGRILFSSTRQRTNQAILIDEGKAQYSGLEESLNTEASVLHVMDANGADITQVSFNQSHDLDPLVLPNGKVLFTRWDHAAGNKGMHLYQMNPDGSELEIMYGRHSHELNGDTVHFVQSRITPDDQVLASVRTFSRNTLGGNFYRIDVDNYVDIDSPVASSDSLTGPGQEAALFDNIDTQAAISPGGYVAALYPLFDGSERQLFAWSQCRVFDPEQEVVEGEQRTILPCTPELLETDGIEAAPLLHGLWIYDPITNTQQVIATPEEGVAYTELVSMEQRGFPADFTGDGVIDNELADSGLGRIHIRSIYDFAGEDSTPAGLAVMADPSQTSVANRPVRFVRVVKSVSIPDEDVVELNNSSFGRQRALLMREIIGYSEVEPDGSVLLDLPANVPLSFNFLDADGKRVFPRHDNWFQLVPGEVKTCNGCHTADSNLPHGRLSAEYPSINQGAPVTGAAHPGANPALFADLGETMAQTRGRVNGVPYPSPDIVFEDVWADPDTTAVAESFSLAYGDMLSPIPISQSCAQNWTTLCRIVINYADHIQPVFEVDRRTFDTEGMEISDQTCISCHAPVDADGVTQVPAGQLDLTNQVSLDNPDHLTGYRELLFNDNEVEVVDGVLVDRLIPALDGNGNPIFERDEDGELILDPEGNPIPVMVTVNVPASARASSAIASDTFFALFSTGSHTGWLSDAELKMIAEWLDLGAQYYNNPFDVPQD
;
A
#
# COMPACT_ATOMS: atom_id res chain seq x y z
N MET A 1 -55.79 10.62 -42.62
CA MET A 1 -55.76 10.66 -44.09
C MET A 1 -54.61 9.76 -44.46
N SER A 2 -54.92 8.56 -44.68
CA SER A 2 -55.06 7.75 -45.95
C SER A 2 -53.72 7.62 -46.63
N SER A 3 -53.21 6.50 -46.96
CA SER A 3 -53.63 5.12 -47.14
C SER A 3 -52.61 4.39 -48.02
N GLN A 4 -52.35 3.15 -47.71
CA GLN A 4 -52.31 1.96 -48.56
C GLN A 4 -51.07 1.77 -49.46
N SER A 5 -50.30 0.70 -49.21
CA SER A 5 -50.48 -0.71 -49.60
C SER A 5 -50.33 -1.00 -51.10
N PHE A 6 -49.45 -1.98 -51.43
CA PHE A 6 -49.70 -3.15 -52.31
C PHE A 6 -48.38 -3.99 -52.45
N LEU A 7 -48.32 -5.08 -51.95
CA LEU A 7 -48.34 -6.54 -52.21
C LEU A 7 -48.31 -6.97 -53.65
N LYS A 8 -47.47 -7.98 -53.98
CA LYS A 8 -47.64 -9.24 -54.76
C LYS A 8 -46.27 -9.79 -55.20
N LEU A 9 -45.87 -10.91 -54.75
CA LEU A 9 -46.22 -12.34 -54.95
C LEU A 9 -45.64 -13.00 -56.23
N ALA A 10 -44.79 -14.03 -56.00
CA ALA A 10 -44.66 -15.37 -56.67
C ALA A 10 -43.94 -15.36 -58.04
N SER A 11 -43.14 -16.38 -58.40
CA SER A 11 -43.31 -17.82 -58.32
C SER A 11 -42.03 -18.58 -58.61
N VAL A 12 -41.90 -19.73 -58.03
CA VAL A 12 -41.18 -20.96 -58.24
C VAL A 12 -40.91 -21.39 -59.70
N ALA A 13 -39.70 -21.93 -59.98
CA ALA A 13 -39.52 -23.08 -60.90
C ALA A 13 -38.30 -23.91 -60.55
N ILE A 14 -38.56 -25.14 -60.16
CA ILE A 14 -37.65 -26.28 -60.01
C ILE A 14 -37.30 -26.79 -61.33
N SER A 15 -36.03 -27.15 -61.63
CA SER A 15 -35.69 -28.21 -62.54
C SER A 15 -34.36 -28.85 -62.23
N ALA A 16 -34.38 -30.05 -61.73
CA ALA A 16 -33.28 -31.00 -61.65
C ALA A 16 -32.85 -31.51 -63.03
N PHE A 17 -31.56 -31.67 -63.25
CA PHE A 17 -31.03 -32.73 -64.15
C PHE A 17 -29.65 -33.20 -63.66
N VAL A 18 -29.47 -34.47 -63.84
CA VAL A 18 -28.56 -35.45 -63.27
C VAL A 18 -27.34 -35.70 -64.19
N LEU A 19 -26.16 -35.87 -63.51
CA LEU A 19 -24.99 -36.74 -63.84
C LEU A 19 -24.40 -36.80 -65.26
N SER A 20 -23.09 -36.48 -65.29
CA SER A 20 -22.00 -37.45 -65.65
C SER A 20 -20.71 -36.63 -65.89
N GLY A 21 -19.67 -36.77 -65.17
CA GLY A 21 -18.65 -37.78 -65.28
C GLY A 21 -17.35 -37.27 -65.86
N CYS A 22 -16.24 -37.36 -65.13
CA CYS A 22 -14.85 -37.43 -65.58
C CYS A 22 -14.05 -36.14 -65.83
N GLY A 23 -13.22 -35.78 -64.85
CA GLY A 23 -11.77 -35.55 -64.97
C GLY A 23 -11.30 -34.36 -65.86
N GLU A 24 -11.08 -33.27 -65.18
CA GLU A 24 -9.95 -32.37 -65.49
C GLU A 24 -9.54 -31.66 -64.17
N SER A 25 -8.24 -31.67 -63.90
CA SER A 25 -7.63 -30.96 -62.77
C SER A 25 -7.96 -29.50 -62.88
N VAL A 26 -8.91 -29.01 -62.05
CA VAL A 26 -9.10 -27.63 -61.80
C VAL A 26 -7.94 -27.20 -60.91
N VAL A 27 -6.96 -26.51 -61.50
CA VAL A 27 -6.08 -25.62 -60.73
C VAL A 27 -7.02 -24.57 -60.11
N SER A 28 -7.34 -24.71 -58.85
CA SER A 28 -7.95 -23.66 -58.08
C SER A 28 -6.94 -22.50 -58.08
N GLN A 29 -7.24 -21.42 -58.76
CA GLN A 29 -6.69 -20.14 -58.42
C GLN A 29 -7.10 -19.94 -56.94
N GLN A 30 -6.15 -20.10 -56.04
CA GLN A 30 -6.26 -19.49 -54.73
C GLN A 30 -6.57 -18.04 -54.98
N ASN A 31 -7.76 -17.61 -54.66
CA ASN A 31 -8.00 -16.22 -54.39
C ASN A 31 -7.10 -15.88 -53.19
N ASP A 32 -6.03 -15.17 -53.43
CA ASP A 32 -5.27 -14.47 -52.42
C ASP A 32 -6.11 -13.28 -51.90
N GLU A 33 -7.36 -13.51 -51.47
CA GLU A 33 -7.97 -12.56 -50.54
C GLU A 33 -7.24 -12.76 -49.21
N PRO A 34 -6.68 -11.70 -48.61
CA PRO A 34 -6.04 -11.80 -47.32
C PRO A 34 -7.04 -12.43 -46.33
N ASP A 35 -6.56 -13.38 -45.52
CA ASP A 35 -7.37 -13.95 -44.45
C ASP A 35 -7.93 -12.77 -43.62
N PRO A 36 -9.27 -12.60 -43.53
CA PRO A 36 -9.87 -11.46 -42.85
C PRO A 36 -9.54 -11.40 -41.34
N VAL A 37 -8.86 -12.42 -40.81
CA VAL A 37 -8.40 -12.51 -39.44
C VAL A 37 -6.96 -12.02 -39.24
N VAL A 38 -6.17 -11.82 -40.28
CA VAL A 38 -4.81 -11.31 -40.21
C VAL A 38 -4.83 -9.80 -39.93
N VAL A 39 -4.34 -9.41 -38.76
CA VAL A 39 -4.14 -7.99 -38.43
C VAL A 39 -2.83 -7.54 -39.04
N ASP A 40 -2.88 -6.59 -39.97
CA ASP A 40 -1.69 -6.02 -40.64
C ASP A 40 -1.07 -4.90 -39.82
N ILE A 41 -0.87 -5.18 -38.54
CA ILE A 41 -0.32 -4.26 -37.53
C ILE A 41 0.94 -4.89 -36.95
N PRO A 42 2.04 -4.13 -36.81
CA PRO A 42 3.22 -4.61 -36.12
C PRO A 42 2.93 -4.85 -34.64
N ILE A 43 3.53 -5.89 -34.10
CA ILE A 43 3.44 -6.22 -32.67
C ILE A 43 4.84 -6.34 -32.07
N ALA A 44 4.97 -6.00 -30.79
CA ALA A 44 6.15 -6.23 -29.98
C ALA A 44 5.78 -7.11 -28.79
N PHE A 45 6.71 -7.97 -28.37
CA PHE A 45 6.47 -8.89 -27.26
C PHE A 45 7.79 -9.32 -26.61
N VAL A 46 7.71 -9.67 -25.34
CA VAL A 46 8.81 -10.26 -24.59
C VAL A 46 8.72 -11.78 -24.71
N LYS A 47 9.78 -12.37 -25.27
CA LYS A 47 9.97 -13.82 -25.37
C LYS A 47 11.13 -14.21 -24.47
N ARG A 48 10.94 -15.20 -23.59
CA ARG A 48 11.95 -15.66 -22.65
C ARG A 48 12.03 -17.17 -22.56
N THR A 49 13.16 -17.68 -22.14
CA THR A 49 13.25 -19.06 -21.67
C THR A 49 12.33 -19.22 -20.47
N LEU A 50 11.56 -20.31 -20.42
CA LEU A 50 10.69 -20.60 -19.29
C LEU A 50 11.55 -20.71 -18.02
N PRO A 51 11.38 -19.81 -17.04
CA PRO A 51 12.22 -19.83 -15.86
C PRO A 51 11.82 -21.02 -14.97
N LEU A 52 12.77 -21.91 -14.70
CA LEU A 52 12.55 -23.08 -13.85
C LEU A 52 13.56 -23.07 -12.70
N ASP A 53 13.08 -23.41 -11.49
CA ASP A 53 13.93 -23.63 -10.34
C ASP A 53 14.71 -24.96 -10.43
N GLU A 54 15.52 -25.25 -9.42
CA GLU A 54 16.31 -26.49 -9.32
C GLU A 54 15.43 -27.77 -9.32
N ASN A 55 14.14 -27.64 -9.01
CA ASN A 55 13.16 -28.74 -8.99
C ASN A 55 12.36 -28.83 -10.29
N GLY A 56 12.62 -27.94 -11.26
CA GLY A 56 11.89 -27.85 -12.51
C GLY A 56 10.50 -27.22 -12.39
N GLN A 57 10.24 -26.48 -11.30
CA GLN A 57 9.03 -25.68 -11.14
C GLN A 57 9.25 -24.28 -11.75
N VAL A 58 8.18 -23.71 -12.29
CA VAL A 58 8.23 -22.36 -12.85
C VAL A 58 8.53 -21.37 -11.74
N VAL A 59 9.57 -20.56 -11.90
CA VAL A 59 9.85 -19.40 -11.07
C VAL A 59 8.87 -18.31 -11.48
N GLY A 60 7.94 -18.01 -10.59
CA GLY A 60 6.96 -16.93 -10.78
C GLY A 60 7.55 -15.58 -10.41
N SER A 61 6.86 -14.52 -10.79
CA SER A 61 7.16 -13.18 -10.29
C SER A 61 6.41 -12.91 -8.96
N ASP A 62 7.06 -12.20 -8.05
CA ASP A 62 6.45 -11.66 -6.84
C ASP A 62 6.18 -10.16 -7.02
N LEU A 63 4.93 -9.73 -6.82
CA LEU A 63 4.55 -8.32 -6.93
C LEU A 63 5.20 -7.43 -5.86
N ARG A 64 5.69 -8.04 -4.78
CA ARG A 64 6.38 -7.35 -3.68
C ARG A 64 7.85 -7.09 -3.97
N ASP A 65 8.39 -7.72 -5.04
CA ASP A 65 9.73 -7.50 -5.54
C ASP A 65 9.67 -7.08 -7.03
N PRO A 66 9.37 -5.80 -7.28
CA PRO A 66 9.28 -5.30 -8.65
C PRO A 66 10.62 -5.25 -9.37
N THR A 67 11.72 -5.48 -8.67
CA THR A 67 13.08 -5.43 -9.21
C THR A 67 13.68 -6.81 -9.47
N GLN A 68 12.93 -7.88 -9.21
CA GLN A 68 13.35 -9.26 -9.44
C GLN A 68 13.99 -9.43 -10.83
N PHE A 69 15.17 -10.03 -10.89
CA PHE A 69 15.88 -10.35 -12.12
C PHE A 69 15.67 -11.81 -12.52
N VAL A 70 15.13 -12.04 -13.71
CA VAL A 70 14.91 -13.38 -14.27
C VAL A 70 15.51 -13.41 -15.67
N PRO A 71 16.81 -13.71 -15.81
CA PRO A 71 17.54 -13.59 -17.08
C PRO A 71 17.01 -14.55 -18.17
N GLY A 72 17.26 -14.18 -19.42
CA GLY A 72 16.89 -14.98 -20.60
C GLY A 72 15.64 -14.48 -21.33
N ALA A 73 15.30 -13.21 -21.17
CA ALA A 73 14.26 -12.51 -21.93
C ALA A 73 14.87 -11.71 -23.08
N GLY A 74 14.10 -11.53 -24.15
CA GLY A 74 14.43 -10.64 -25.27
C GLY A 74 13.17 -9.95 -25.80
N LEU A 75 13.32 -8.74 -26.34
CA LEU A 75 12.25 -8.00 -27.01
C LEU A 75 12.24 -8.30 -28.50
N TYR A 76 11.11 -8.79 -28.98
CA TYR A 76 10.92 -9.21 -30.37
C TYR A 76 9.87 -8.37 -31.08
N LEU A 77 10.06 -8.21 -32.40
CA LEU A 77 9.11 -7.58 -33.29
C LEU A 77 8.61 -8.57 -34.36
N LYS A 78 7.34 -8.46 -34.69
CA LYS A 78 6.73 -9.01 -35.91
C LYS A 78 6.15 -7.86 -36.71
N ALA A 79 6.41 -7.84 -38.02
CA ALA A 79 5.89 -6.80 -38.91
C ALA A 79 4.35 -6.80 -39.01
N ARG A 80 3.72 -7.92 -38.68
CA ARG A 80 2.27 -8.12 -38.58
C ARG A 80 1.91 -9.22 -37.57
N ALA A 81 0.74 -9.16 -37.01
CA ALA A 81 0.21 -10.18 -36.10
C ALA A 81 -0.20 -11.46 -36.88
N SER A 82 0.80 -12.23 -37.29
CA SER A 82 0.62 -13.44 -38.10
C SER A 82 1.72 -14.47 -37.83
N VAL A 83 1.40 -15.77 -37.90
CA VAL A 83 2.38 -16.86 -37.77
C VAL A 83 3.47 -16.77 -38.85
N SER A 84 3.12 -16.33 -40.07
CA SER A 84 4.06 -16.22 -41.18
C SER A 84 5.02 -15.02 -41.10
N SER A 85 4.80 -14.10 -40.17
CA SER A 85 5.69 -12.94 -39.97
C SER A 85 6.91 -13.34 -39.14
N GLU A 86 8.09 -12.96 -39.60
CA GLU A 86 9.38 -13.23 -38.93
C GLU A 86 9.42 -12.58 -37.55
N GLU A 87 10.01 -13.27 -36.60
CA GLU A 87 10.32 -12.74 -35.26
C GLU A 87 11.73 -12.18 -35.27
N ILE A 88 11.86 -10.88 -35.03
CA ILE A 88 13.15 -10.17 -35.03
C ILE A 88 13.46 -9.73 -33.59
N ASN A 89 14.53 -10.29 -33.00
CA ASN A 89 15.08 -9.80 -31.75
C ASN A 89 15.73 -8.43 -31.96
N ILE A 90 15.35 -7.42 -31.13
CA ILE A 90 15.88 -6.05 -31.26
C ILE A 90 16.82 -5.67 -30.12
N THR A 91 16.94 -6.47 -29.08
CA THR A 91 17.70 -6.13 -27.86
C THR A 91 19.02 -6.85 -27.69
N ASP A 92 19.22 -8.05 -28.27
CA ASP A 92 20.49 -8.79 -28.18
C ASP A 92 21.69 -7.93 -28.56
N ARG A 93 21.53 -7.07 -29.57
CA ARG A 93 22.59 -6.18 -30.05
C ARG A 93 23.12 -5.18 -29.02
N ALA A 94 22.41 -4.96 -27.90
CA ALA A 94 22.88 -4.08 -26.83
C ALA A 94 24.08 -4.68 -26.07
N PHE A 95 24.19 -6.01 -26.03
CA PHE A 95 25.18 -6.74 -25.23
C PHE A 95 26.11 -7.61 -26.06
N LEU A 96 25.90 -7.71 -27.39
CA LEU A 96 26.81 -8.41 -28.30
C LEU A 96 28.11 -7.65 -28.46
N THR A 97 29.24 -8.38 -28.34
CA THR A 97 30.60 -7.88 -28.53
C THR A 97 31.35 -8.71 -29.60
N GLU A 98 32.53 -8.26 -30.01
CA GLU A 98 33.40 -9.04 -30.92
C GLU A 98 33.84 -10.37 -30.30
N ASP A 99 33.82 -10.48 -28.96
CA ASP A 99 34.23 -11.67 -28.23
C ASP A 99 33.06 -12.57 -27.82
N SER A 100 31.80 -12.22 -28.21
CA SER A 100 30.63 -13.03 -27.88
C SER A 100 30.76 -14.45 -28.47
N PRO A 101 30.38 -15.50 -27.72
CA PRO A 101 30.35 -16.86 -28.22
C PRO A 101 29.43 -16.98 -29.44
N THR A 102 29.62 -18.01 -30.26
CA THR A 102 28.74 -18.25 -31.43
C THR A 102 28.03 -19.58 -31.32
N ASP A 103 26.83 -19.65 -31.87
CA ASP A 103 26.08 -20.88 -32.04
C ASP A 103 26.71 -21.81 -33.11
N ASP A 104 26.10 -22.99 -33.32
CA ASP A 104 26.55 -23.98 -34.31
C ASP A 104 26.49 -23.45 -35.75
N ASP A 105 25.66 -22.44 -36.02
CA ASP A 105 25.53 -21.78 -37.34
C ASP A 105 26.45 -20.57 -37.49
N GLY A 106 27.21 -20.20 -36.45
CA GLY A 106 28.18 -19.10 -36.44
C GLY A 106 27.57 -17.74 -36.10
N ASN A 107 26.32 -17.68 -35.60
CA ASN A 107 25.72 -16.43 -35.13
C ASN A 107 26.22 -16.13 -33.69
N PRO A 108 26.49 -14.85 -33.35
CA PRO A 108 26.88 -14.49 -32.01
C PRO A 108 25.69 -14.72 -31.01
N ILE A 109 26.00 -15.29 -29.85
CA ILE A 109 25.07 -15.52 -28.76
C ILE A 109 25.20 -14.34 -27.79
N SER A 110 24.06 -13.68 -27.47
CA SER A 110 23.99 -12.66 -26.44
C SER A 110 24.10 -13.28 -25.04
N PRO A 111 24.79 -12.63 -24.10
CA PRO A 111 24.68 -13.01 -22.69
C PRO A 111 23.25 -12.83 -22.19
N LEU A 112 22.91 -13.50 -21.09
CA LEU A 112 21.54 -13.48 -20.57
C LEU A 112 21.27 -12.15 -19.84
N TYR A 113 20.25 -11.45 -20.26
CA TYR A 113 19.73 -10.20 -19.68
C TYR A 113 18.21 -10.35 -19.44
N ASP A 114 17.56 -9.35 -18.87
CA ASP A 114 16.12 -9.38 -18.64
C ASP A 114 15.41 -8.14 -19.16
N ILE A 115 14.14 -8.30 -19.56
CA ILE A 115 13.27 -7.25 -20.09
C ILE A 115 11.87 -7.38 -19.53
N LYS A 116 11.25 -6.23 -19.21
CA LYS A 116 9.84 -6.13 -18.82
C LYS A 116 9.27 -4.74 -19.09
N ASP A 117 7.97 -4.58 -18.83
CA ASP A 117 7.23 -3.32 -18.81
C ASP A 117 7.27 -2.59 -20.16
N ILE A 118 6.90 -3.31 -21.23
CA ILE A 118 6.88 -2.73 -22.58
C ILE A 118 5.69 -1.80 -22.76
N GLU A 119 5.96 -0.58 -23.27
CA GLU A 119 4.95 0.43 -23.58
C GLU A 119 5.20 1.03 -24.96
N VAL A 120 4.13 1.27 -25.71
CA VAL A 120 4.20 1.82 -27.07
C VAL A 120 3.86 3.31 -27.07
N SER A 121 4.58 4.11 -27.89
CA SER A 121 4.26 5.52 -28.08
C SER A 121 2.90 5.70 -28.76
N TYR A 122 2.24 6.84 -28.56
CA TYR A 122 0.91 7.12 -29.12
C TYR A 122 0.88 7.09 -30.65
N ASP A 123 1.99 7.37 -31.31
CA ASP A 123 2.13 7.30 -32.78
C ASP A 123 2.50 5.88 -33.28
N GLY A 124 2.69 4.92 -32.38
CA GLY A 124 3.02 3.53 -32.72
C GLY A 124 4.43 3.31 -33.29
N THR A 125 5.33 4.29 -33.18
CA THR A 125 6.67 4.23 -33.79
C THR A 125 7.78 3.87 -32.84
N ARG A 126 7.58 4.04 -31.52
CA ARG A 126 8.59 3.79 -30.48
C ARG A 126 8.06 2.87 -29.39
N LEU A 127 8.99 2.20 -28.73
CA LEU A 127 8.75 1.35 -27.56
C LEU A 127 9.63 1.85 -26.42
N LEU A 128 9.06 1.99 -25.23
CA LEU A 128 9.77 2.06 -23.95
C LEU A 128 9.71 0.70 -23.28
N PHE A 129 10.72 0.38 -22.51
CA PHE A 129 10.77 -0.84 -21.69
C PHE A 129 11.87 -0.73 -20.64
N ALA A 130 11.73 -1.50 -19.58
CA ALA A 130 12.79 -1.70 -18.61
C ALA A 130 13.69 -2.86 -19.07
N MET A 131 15.01 -2.68 -18.97
CA MET A 131 15.99 -3.72 -19.30
C MET A 131 17.13 -3.69 -18.29
N ARG A 132 17.45 -4.85 -17.74
CA ARG A 132 18.61 -5.05 -16.86
C ARG A 132 19.68 -5.84 -17.60
N ALA A 133 20.92 -5.32 -17.56
CA ALA A 133 22.06 -5.93 -18.20
C ALA A 133 22.42 -7.29 -17.56
N PRO A 134 23.22 -8.12 -18.26
CA PRO A 134 23.72 -9.38 -17.70
C PRO A 134 24.46 -9.18 -16.38
N GLU A 135 24.32 -10.14 -15.46
CA GLU A 135 25.05 -10.14 -14.20
C GLU A 135 26.56 -10.15 -14.41
N ILE A 136 27.27 -9.48 -13.54
CA ILE A 136 28.72 -9.45 -13.49
C ILE A 136 29.18 -10.62 -12.60
N GLU A 137 29.93 -11.55 -13.18
CA GLU A 137 30.43 -12.73 -12.47
C GLU A 137 31.35 -12.31 -11.30
N ASP A 138 31.16 -12.89 -10.13
CA ASP A 138 31.90 -12.62 -8.88
C ASP A 138 31.77 -11.17 -8.33
N ALA A 139 30.83 -10.35 -8.82
CA ALA A 139 30.51 -9.03 -8.23
C ALA A 139 29.56 -9.15 -7.06
N ASP A 140 29.72 -8.26 -6.06
CA ASP A 140 28.79 -8.15 -4.94
C ASP A 140 27.43 -7.61 -5.42
N GLU A 141 26.36 -7.76 -4.61
CA GLU A 141 25.00 -7.42 -4.99
C GLU A 141 24.86 -5.93 -5.36
N ASP A 142 25.53 -5.04 -4.64
CA ASP A 142 25.55 -3.59 -4.88
C ASP A 142 26.38 -3.18 -6.13
N GLU A 143 27.19 -4.08 -6.68
CA GLU A 143 27.94 -3.89 -7.91
C GLU A 143 27.22 -4.47 -9.15
N GLN A 144 26.08 -5.14 -8.97
CA GLN A 144 25.31 -5.71 -10.07
C GLN A 144 24.58 -4.61 -10.87
N PRO A 145 24.36 -4.82 -12.19
CA PRO A 145 23.60 -3.87 -13.00
C PRO A 145 22.17 -3.65 -12.49
N THR A 146 21.70 -2.42 -12.57
CA THR A 146 20.34 -2.05 -12.23
C THR A 146 19.38 -2.12 -13.43
N TRP A 147 18.07 -2.14 -13.16
CA TRP A 147 17.03 -1.93 -14.16
C TRP A 147 17.10 -0.50 -14.70
N ASN A 148 17.06 -0.36 -16.02
CA ASN A 148 17.18 0.91 -16.71
C ASN A 148 16.10 1.04 -17.80
N ILE A 149 15.65 2.28 -18.05
CA ILE A 149 14.68 2.54 -19.13
C ILE A 149 15.40 2.67 -20.47
N TRP A 150 14.91 1.90 -21.44
CA TRP A 150 15.39 1.90 -22.82
C TRP A 150 14.28 2.28 -23.78
N GLU A 151 14.66 2.84 -24.93
CA GLU A 151 13.78 3.18 -26.05
C GLU A 151 14.26 2.52 -27.33
N TYR A 152 13.32 1.90 -28.04
CA TYR A 152 13.53 1.47 -29.41
C TYR A 152 12.67 2.28 -30.36
N ASN A 153 13.28 2.85 -31.41
CA ASN A 153 12.59 3.59 -32.48
C ASN A 153 12.60 2.78 -33.77
N ARG A 154 11.43 2.27 -34.17
CA ARG A 154 11.26 1.45 -35.37
C ARG A 154 11.52 2.20 -36.67
N THR A 155 11.38 3.55 -36.68
CA THR A 155 11.52 4.34 -37.92
C THR A 155 12.97 4.42 -38.42
N ASN A 156 13.91 4.49 -37.49
CA ASN A 156 15.34 4.59 -37.77
C ASN A 156 16.16 3.41 -37.24
N ASP A 157 15.49 2.40 -36.68
CA ASP A 157 16.09 1.19 -36.08
C ASP A 157 17.12 1.54 -35.00
N GLU A 158 16.80 2.51 -34.15
CA GLU A 158 17.66 2.98 -33.07
C GLU A 158 17.23 2.37 -31.72
N LEU A 159 18.18 1.76 -31.03
CA LEU A 159 18.04 1.28 -29.66
C LEU A 159 18.94 2.12 -28.75
N ARG A 160 18.39 2.73 -27.71
CA ARG A 160 19.15 3.57 -26.77
C ARG A 160 18.65 3.43 -25.33
N ARG A 161 19.56 3.52 -24.37
CA ARG A 161 19.22 3.76 -22.96
C ARG A 161 18.85 5.24 -22.79
N ILE A 162 17.76 5.52 -22.07
CA ILE A 162 17.25 6.87 -21.89
C ILE A 162 18.21 7.71 -21.04
N ILE A 163 18.62 7.20 -19.87
CA ILE A 163 19.60 7.86 -18.98
C ILE A 163 20.99 7.51 -19.48
N ALA A 164 21.64 8.43 -20.17
CA ALA A 164 22.93 8.17 -20.83
C ALA A 164 24.11 8.08 -19.87
N SER A 165 24.03 8.71 -18.69
CA SER A 165 25.10 8.68 -17.67
C SER A 165 24.98 7.40 -16.83
N ASP A 166 26.02 6.58 -16.77
CA ASP A 166 26.04 5.35 -15.97
C ASP A 166 25.80 5.65 -14.48
N ILE A 167 26.48 6.66 -13.91
CA ILE A 167 26.33 7.05 -12.51
C ILE A 167 24.87 7.45 -12.18
N VAL A 168 24.14 8.08 -13.12
CA VAL A 168 22.76 8.47 -12.90
C VAL A 168 21.82 7.29 -13.15
N ALA A 169 22.12 6.44 -14.10
CA ALA A 169 21.34 5.26 -14.44
C ALA A 169 21.36 4.23 -13.31
N GLU A 170 22.53 3.99 -12.73
CA GLU A 170 22.77 3.03 -11.65
C GLU A 170 22.36 3.55 -10.25
N ALA A 171 21.82 4.78 -10.16
CA ALA A 171 21.36 5.36 -8.89
C ALA A 171 20.01 4.82 -8.39
N GLY A 172 19.41 3.86 -9.05
CA GLY A 172 18.16 3.19 -8.66
C GLY A 172 17.64 2.26 -9.75
N GLU A 173 16.74 1.40 -9.36
CA GLU A 173 16.06 0.41 -10.19
C GLU A 173 14.88 1.08 -10.91
N ASP A 174 14.96 1.30 -12.22
CA ASP A 174 13.96 2.00 -13.02
C ASP A 174 13.10 1.01 -13.81
N THR A 175 11.78 1.00 -13.57
CA THR A 175 10.82 0.06 -14.16
C THR A 175 9.52 0.78 -14.57
N GLY A 176 8.62 0.11 -15.29
CA GLY A 176 7.28 0.60 -15.60
C GLY A 176 7.24 1.94 -16.37
N PRO A 177 8.00 2.16 -17.45
CA PRO A 177 8.02 3.44 -18.13
C PRO A 177 6.80 3.67 -19.00
N VAL A 178 6.26 4.92 -18.97
CA VAL A 178 5.18 5.36 -19.88
C VAL A 178 5.46 6.74 -20.43
N TYR A 179 5.00 7.01 -21.68
CA TYR A 179 5.07 8.34 -22.25
C TYR A 179 3.97 9.24 -21.70
N LEU A 180 4.34 10.42 -21.21
CA LEU A 180 3.37 11.48 -20.93
C LEU A 180 3.00 12.22 -22.23
N PRO A 181 1.82 12.88 -22.32
CA PRO A 181 1.40 13.62 -23.51
C PRO A 181 2.35 14.74 -23.91
N ASP A 182 3.06 15.35 -22.96
CA ASP A 182 4.03 16.42 -23.19
C ASP A 182 5.42 15.92 -23.65
N GLY A 183 5.58 14.60 -23.76
CA GLY A 183 6.81 13.94 -24.23
C GLY A 183 7.81 13.58 -23.13
N ARG A 184 7.50 13.88 -21.87
CA ARG A 184 8.26 13.36 -20.73
C ARG A 184 7.98 11.87 -20.52
N ILE A 185 8.77 11.23 -19.66
CA ILE A 185 8.63 9.83 -19.30
C ILE A 185 8.33 9.74 -17.81
N LEU A 186 7.26 9.04 -17.45
CA LEU A 186 6.92 8.67 -16.08
C LEU A 186 7.33 7.21 -15.86
N PHE A 187 7.88 6.88 -14.69
CA PHE A 187 8.37 5.54 -14.39
C PHE A 187 8.42 5.29 -12.88
N SER A 188 8.44 4.03 -12.47
CA SER A 188 8.68 3.61 -11.09
C SER A 188 10.16 3.48 -10.83
N SER A 189 10.63 3.89 -9.65
CA SER A 189 12.06 3.79 -9.32
C SER A 189 12.31 3.74 -7.82
N THR A 190 13.33 2.99 -7.41
CA THR A 190 13.83 2.94 -6.01
C THR A 190 14.69 4.16 -5.64
N ARG A 191 15.09 5.01 -6.60
CA ARG A 191 15.97 6.18 -6.36
C ARG A 191 15.42 7.20 -5.36
N GLN A 192 14.13 7.25 -5.09
CA GLN A 192 13.43 8.08 -4.08
C GLN A 192 14.02 9.49 -3.91
N ARG A 193 14.27 10.16 -5.02
CA ARG A 193 15.19 11.31 -5.12
C ARG A 193 14.80 12.49 -4.22
N THR A 194 13.52 12.80 -4.09
CA THR A 194 13.05 13.87 -3.20
C THR A 194 13.11 13.45 -1.73
N ASN A 195 12.81 12.17 -1.43
CA ASN A 195 12.95 11.65 -0.07
C ASN A 195 14.41 11.74 0.43
N GLN A 196 15.38 11.38 -0.42
CA GLN A 196 16.80 11.51 -0.08
C GLN A 196 17.21 12.97 0.15
N ALA A 197 16.69 13.92 -0.64
CA ALA A 197 16.94 15.35 -0.42
C ALA A 197 16.35 15.82 0.93
N ILE A 198 15.14 15.36 1.29
CA ILE A 198 14.52 15.66 2.57
C ILE A 198 15.33 15.11 3.75
N LEU A 199 15.88 13.90 3.62
CA LEU A 199 16.76 13.33 4.67
C LEU A 199 17.98 14.20 4.91
N ILE A 200 18.60 14.77 3.86
CA ILE A 200 19.70 15.74 4.00
C ILE A 200 19.26 16.99 4.75
N ASP A 201 18.12 17.57 4.36
CA ASP A 201 17.60 18.78 5.00
C ASP A 201 17.27 18.54 6.48
N GLU A 202 16.88 17.31 6.85
CA GLU A 202 16.68 16.86 8.22
C GLU A 202 18.01 16.51 8.94
N GLY A 203 19.16 16.59 8.24
CA GLY A 203 20.48 16.26 8.79
C GLY A 203 20.78 14.77 8.91
N LYS A 204 20.04 13.95 8.18
CA LYS A 204 20.18 12.49 8.12
C LYS A 204 21.03 12.06 6.91
N ALA A 205 21.53 10.81 6.92
CA ALA A 205 22.16 10.20 5.76
C ALA A 205 21.17 10.06 4.59
N GLN A 206 21.67 10.06 3.36
CA GLN A 206 20.87 9.75 2.18
C GLN A 206 20.83 8.23 1.97
N TYR A 207 19.64 7.69 1.76
CA TYR A 207 19.40 6.30 1.39
C TYR A 207 18.02 6.17 0.74
N SER A 208 17.78 5.10 0.02
CA SER A 208 16.46 4.66 -0.40
C SER A 208 15.79 3.89 0.73
N GLY A 209 14.53 4.22 1.05
CA GLY A 209 13.81 3.54 2.12
C GLY A 209 13.27 2.19 1.67
N LEU A 210 13.30 1.21 2.59
CA LEU A 210 12.66 -0.08 2.40
C LEU A 210 11.13 0.04 2.43
N GLU A 211 10.47 -0.85 1.71
CA GLU A 211 9.01 -1.02 1.81
C GLU A 211 8.61 -1.56 3.20
N GLU A 212 7.32 -1.53 3.53
CA GLU A 212 6.86 -1.78 4.91
C GLU A 212 7.03 -3.23 5.41
N SER A 213 7.38 -4.19 4.54
CA SER A 213 7.82 -5.54 4.96
C SER A 213 9.33 -5.63 5.20
N LEU A 214 10.10 -4.59 4.85
CA LEU A 214 11.56 -4.51 4.97
C LEU A 214 12.31 -5.56 4.14
N ASN A 215 11.81 -5.90 2.96
CA ASN A 215 12.46 -6.89 2.10
C ASN A 215 13.19 -6.26 0.91
N THR A 216 12.64 -5.16 0.36
CA THR A 216 13.17 -4.48 -0.82
C THR A 216 13.03 -2.97 -0.69
N GLU A 217 13.81 -2.21 -1.44
CA GLU A 217 13.62 -0.77 -1.56
C GLU A 217 12.26 -0.43 -2.18
N ALA A 218 11.57 0.56 -1.64
CA ALA A 218 10.29 1.00 -2.16
C ALA A 218 10.46 1.70 -3.52
N SER A 219 9.79 1.17 -4.54
CA SER A 219 9.68 1.82 -5.85
C SER A 219 8.55 2.83 -5.85
N VAL A 220 8.83 4.09 -6.23
CA VAL A 220 7.85 5.17 -6.31
C VAL A 220 7.97 5.91 -7.65
N LEU A 221 6.93 6.66 -8.01
CA LEU A 221 6.86 7.27 -9.33
C LEU A 221 7.77 8.51 -9.46
N HIS A 222 8.46 8.56 -10.60
CA HIS A 222 9.33 9.65 -11.02
C HIS A 222 8.99 10.09 -12.43
N VAL A 223 9.27 11.35 -12.75
CA VAL A 223 9.16 11.92 -14.10
C VAL A 223 10.53 12.40 -14.54
N MET A 224 10.88 12.16 -15.81
CA MET A 224 12.09 12.66 -16.43
C MET A 224 11.81 13.21 -17.83
N ASP A 225 12.70 14.03 -18.35
CA ASP A 225 12.66 14.42 -19.76
C ASP A 225 12.92 13.23 -20.70
N ALA A 226 12.50 13.35 -21.96
CA ALA A 226 12.69 12.31 -22.98
C ALA A 226 14.17 11.90 -23.22
N ASN A 227 15.12 12.66 -22.69
CA ASN A 227 16.57 12.38 -22.75
C ASN A 227 17.17 11.93 -21.42
N GLY A 228 16.32 11.62 -20.40
CA GLY A 228 16.77 11.17 -19.10
C GLY A 228 17.28 12.26 -18.15
N ALA A 229 17.02 13.54 -18.45
CA ALA A 229 17.36 14.66 -17.58
C ALA A 229 16.18 15.04 -16.65
N ASP A 230 16.44 15.90 -15.69
CA ASP A 230 15.45 16.53 -14.79
C ASP A 230 14.54 15.52 -14.06
N ILE A 231 15.14 14.46 -13.54
CA ILE A 231 14.43 13.41 -12.82
C ILE A 231 13.84 13.99 -11.51
N THR A 232 12.52 13.90 -11.38
CA THR A 232 11.78 14.40 -10.22
C THR A 232 10.86 13.33 -9.68
N GLN A 233 10.84 13.10 -8.37
CA GLN A 233 9.88 12.21 -7.69
C GLN A 233 8.51 12.89 -7.61
N VAL A 234 7.44 12.16 -7.97
CA VAL A 234 6.06 12.69 -8.00
C VAL A 234 5.10 11.88 -7.12
N SER A 235 5.49 10.71 -6.63
CA SER A 235 4.68 10.00 -5.64
C SER A 235 5.47 9.70 -4.37
N PHE A 236 4.76 9.69 -3.24
CA PHE A 236 5.32 9.55 -1.90
C PHE A 236 4.53 8.51 -1.14
N ASN A 237 5.08 7.32 -1.09
CA ASN A 237 4.55 6.16 -0.38
C ASN A 237 5.70 5.50 0.39
N GLN A 238 5.40 4.73 1.42
CA GLN A 238 6.42 3.93 2.11
C GLN A 238 6.59 2.56 1.46
N SER A 239 5.59 2.08 0.72
CA SER A 239 5.66 0.87 -0.11
C SER A 239 5.65 1.24 -1.60
N HIS A 240 5.32 0.28 -2.48
CA HIS A 240 5.45 0.47 -3.92
C HIS A 240 4.31 1.26 -4.56
N ASP A 241 4.66 2.06 -5.58
CA ASP A 241 3.80 2.64 -6.61
C ASP A 241 4.30 2.13 -7.96
N LEU A 242 3.51 1.30 -8.66
CA LEU A 242 3.91 0.50 -9.81
C LEU A 242 2.98 0.69 -11.00
N ASP A 243 3.39 0.18 -12.17
CA ASP A 243 2.57 0.02 -13.38
C ASP A 243 1.79 1.29 -13.76
N PRO A 244 2.45 2.45 -13.92
CA PRO A 244 1.76 3.67 -14.30
C PRO A 244 1.16 3.57 -15.70
N LEU A 245 0.02 4.24 -15.90
CA LEU A 245 -0.72 4.32 -17.14
C LEU A 245 -1.32 5.72 -17.29
N VAL A 246 -1.29 6.29 -18.49
CA VAL A 246 -1.91 7.61 -18.75
C VAL A 246 -3.35 7.41 -19.21
N LEU A 247 -4.29 7.98 -18.44
CA LEU A 247 -5.72 7.97 -18.76
C LEU A 247 -6.05 8.94 -19.91
N PRO A 248 -7.19 8.76 -20.61
CA PRO A 248 -7.59 9.67 -21.69
C PRO A 248 -7.73 11.15 -21.27
N ASN A 249 -8.02 11.41 -20.00
CA ASN A 249 -8.10 12.76 -19.44
C ASN A 249 -6.72 13.36 -19.05
N GLY A 250 -5.63 12.65 -19.29
CA GLY A 250 -4.27 13.08 -18.97
C GLY A 250 -3.81 12.82 -17.55
N LYS A 251 -4.67 12.31 -16.67
CA LYS A 251 -4.25 11.83 -15.33
C LYS A 251 -3.47 10.52 -15.44
N VAL A 252 -2.72 10.19 -14.40
CA VAL A 252 -1.97 8.94 -14.26
C VAL A 252 -2.75 7.99 -13.39
N LEU A 253 -3.04 6.80 -13.90
CA LEU A 253 -3.49 5.64 -13.12
C LEU A 253 -2.27 4.80 -12.77
N PHE A 254 -2.20 4.23 -11.58
CA PHE A 254 -1.11 3.35 -11.16
C PHE A 254 -1.54 2.41 -10.06
N THR A 255 -0.78 1.36 -9.85
CA THR A 255 -0.97 0.43 -8.74
C THR A 255 -0.22 0.94 -7.52
N ARG A 256 -0.91 1.15 -6.40
CA ARG A 256 -0.29 1.49 -5.11
C ARG A 256 -0.47 0.35 -4.11
N TRP A 257 0.62 -0.02 -3.47
CA TRP A 257 0.57 -0.95 -2.35
C TRP A 257 0.28 -0.22 -1.04
N ASP A 258 -0.97 -0.33 -0.58
CA ASP A 258 -1.40 0.16 0.73
C ASP A 258 -1.05 -0.89 1.79
N HIS A 259 0.09 -0.71 2.43
CA HIS A 259 0.64 -1.67 3.38
C HIS A 259 0.69 -1.12 4.81
N ALA A 260 0.33 0.13 5.05
CA ALA A 260 0.37 0.76 6.36
C ALA A 260 -0.35 -0.08 7.42
N ALA A 261 0.33 -0.36 8.53
CA ALA A 261 -0.19 -1.14 9.65
C ALA A 261 -0.57 -2.60 9.31
N GLY A 262 0.02 -3.18 8.27
CA GLY A 262 -0.20 -4.58 7.87
C GLY A 262 -1.40 -4.79 6.92
N ASN A 263 -2.01 -3.73 6.41
CA ASN A 263 -2.90 -3.81 5.26
C ASN A 263 -2.07 -4.19 4.02
N LYS A 264 -2.52 -5.16 3.21
CA LYS A 264 -1.73 -5.77 2.14
C LYS A 264 -2.41 -5.64 0.77
N GLY A 265 -3.19 -4.58 0.56
CA GLY A 265 -3.87 -4.37 -0.71
C GLY A 265 -3.01 -3.61 -1.73
N MET A 266 -2.91 -4.12 -2.97
CA MET A 266 -2.47 -3.34 -4.13
C MET A 266 -3.68 -3.01 -4.98
N HIS A 267 -4.08 -1.74 -5.02
CA HIS A 267 -5.24 -1.26 -5.76
C HIS A 267 -4.90 -0.06 -6.64
N LEU A 268 -5.86 0.37 -7.42
CA LEU A 268 -5.66 1.41 -8.42
C LEU A 268 -5.85 2.80 -7.81
N TYR A 269 -4.86 3.64 -7.98
CA TYR A 269 -4.85 5.04 -7.64
C TYR A 269 -4.75 5.91 -8.90
N GLN A 270 -5.22 7.15 -8.82
CA GLN A 270 -4.97 8.16 -9.83
C GLN A 270 -4.39 9.42 -9.22
N MET A 271 -3.63 10.15 -10.03
CA MET A 271 -3.10 11.47 -9.68
C MET A 271 -2.83 12.28 -10.96
N ASN A 272 -2.52 13.54 -10.80
CA ASN A 272 -1.98 14.35 -11.90
C ASN A 272 -0.50 13.97 -12.16
N PRO A 273 0.04 14.22 -13.36
CA PRO A 273 1.44 13.89 -13.66
C PRO A 273 2.49 14.60 -12.79
N ASP A 274 2.11 15.66 -12.08
CA ASP A 274 2.94 16.37 -11.09
C ASP A 274 2.82 15.82 -9.67
N GLY A 275 2.00 14.78 -9.44
CA GLY A 275 1.77 14.15 -8.15
C GLY A 275 0.62 14.75 -7.34
N SER A 276 -0.01 15.83 -7.81
CA SER A 276 -1.18 16.43 -7.15
C SER A 276 -2.46 15.61 -7.36
N GLU A 277 -3.49 15.89 -6.58
CA GLU A 277 -4.81 15.25 -6.67
C GLU A 277 -4.77 13.72 -6.55
N LEU A 278 -3.86 13.19 -5.71
CA LEU A 278 -3.79 11.76 -5.44
C LEU A 278 -5.10 11.25 -4.83
N GLU A 279 -5.74 10.30 -5.50
CA GLU A 279 -7.01 9.70 -5.09
C GLU A 279 -6.99 8.19 -5.33
N ILE A 280 -7.70 7.41 -4.52
CA ILE A 280 -7.98 6.01 -4.85
C ILE A 280 -9.00 5.96 -5.98
N MET A 281 -8.72 5.15 -7.00
CA MET A 281 -9.59 5.02 -8.15
C MET A 281 -10.53 3.82 -8.03
N TYR A 282 -9.97 2.65 -7.68
CA TYR A 282 -10.74 1.41 -7.62
C TYR A 282 -10.02 0.33 -6.80
N GLY A 283 -10.81 -0.51 -6.13
CA GLY A 283 -10.39 -1.83 -5.72
C GLY A 283 -10.03 -2.01 -4.27
N ARG A 284 -10.22 -1.00 -3.39
CA ARG A 284 -9.88 -1.10 -1.96
C ARG A 284 -10.54 -2.31 -1.26
N HIS A 285 -11.78 -2.63 -1.60
CA HIS A 285 -12.55 -3.73 -1.02
C HIS A 285 -12.80 -4.88 -2.03
N SER A 286 -12.05 -4.90 -3.14
CA SER A 286 -12.26 -5.84 -4.25
C SER A 286 -11.16 -6.91 -4.34
N HIS A 287 -10.51 -7.21 -3.20
CA HIS A 287 -9.35 -8.11 -3.15
C HIS A 287 -9.68 -9.59 -2.95
N GLU A 288 -10.95 -9.93 -2.76
CA GLU A 288 -11.35 -11.33 -2.63
C GLU A 288 -11.90 -11.87 -3.96
N LEU A 289 -11.21 -12.83 -4.53
CA LEU A 289 -11.65 -13.53 -5.73
C LEU A 289 -11.53 -15.03 -5.53
N ASN A 290 -12.66 -15.74 -5.52
CA ASN A 290 -12.74 -17.21 -5.31
C ASN A 290 -12.05 -17.71 -4.03
N GLY A 291 -11.88 -16.83 -3.01
CA GLY A 291 -11.24 -17.13 -1.71
C GLY A 291 -9.73 -16.83 -1.67
N ASP A 292 -9.11 -16.36 -2.77
CA ASP A 292 -7.75 -15.80 -2.79
C ASP A 292 -7.78 -14.29 -2.55
N THR A 293 -6.73 -13.79 -1.92
CA THR A 293 -6.44 -12.36 -1.91
C THR A 293 -5.70 -12.00 -3.19
N VAL A 294 -6.32 -11.16 -4.01
CA VAL A 294 -5.81 -10.74 -5.32
C VAL A 294 -5.50 -9.25 -5.35
N HIS A 295 -4.69 -8.84 -6.33
CA HIS A 295 -4.17 -7.49 -6.49
C HIS A 295 -4.33 -7.05 -7.95
N PHE A 296 -4.48 -5.74 -8.17
CA PHE A 296 -4.67 -5.12 -9.49
C PHE A 296 -3.35 -4.58 -10.00
N VAL A 297 -2.86 -5.12 -11.13
CA VAL A 297 -1.56 -4.75 -11.72
C VAL A 297 -1.62 -4.75 -13.24
N GLN A 298 -0.59 -4.22 -13.89
CA GLN A 298 -0.43 -4.23 -15.34
C GLN A 298 -1.67 -3.68 -16.08
N SER A 299 -2.15 -2.53 -15.62
CA SER A 299 -3.34 -1.90 -16.19
C SER A 299 -3.13 -1.42 -17.63
N ARG A 300 -4.19 -1.46 -18.44
CA ARG A 300 -4.26 -0.94 -19.83
C ARG A 300 -5.58 -0.21 -20.03
N ILE A 301 -5.64 0.70 -21.00
CA ILE A 301 -6.88 1.33 -21.44
C ILE A 301 -7.44 0.59 -22.63
N THR A 302 -8.73 0.34 -22.64
CA THR A 302 -9.48 -0.21 -23.77
C THR A 302 -9.88 0.90 -24.75
N PRO A 303 -10.25 0.57 -26.01
CA PRO A 303 -10.71 1.55 -26.99
C PRO A 303 -11.96 2.35 -26.60
N ASP A 304 -12.73 1.88 -25.63
CA ASP A 304 -13.90 2.52 -25.05
C ASP A 304 -13.61 3.14 -23.66
N ASP A 305 -12.35 3.47 -23.42
CA ASP A 305 -11.84 4.19 -22.25
C ASP A 305 -12.00 3.49 -20.89
N GLN A 306 -12.29 2.19 -20.88
CA GLN A 306 -12.33 1.40 -19.64
C GLN A 306 -10.94 0.89 -19.24
N VAL A 307 -10.80 0.54 -17.96
CA VAL A 307 -9.56 -0.04 -17.43
C VAL A 307 -9.60 -1.57 -17.57
N LEU A 308 -8.53 -2.11 -18.11
CA LEU A 308 -8.24 -3.54 -18.14
C LEU A 308 -7.08 -3.78 -17.19
N ALA A 309 -7.21 -4.67 -16.21
CA ALA A 309 -6.15 -4.96 -15.25
C ALA A 309 -5.92 -6.48 -15.10
N SER A 310 -4.68 -6.86 -14.92
CA SER A 310 -4.32 -8.19 -14.45
C SER A 310 -4.66 -8.34 -12.98
N VAL A 311 -5.38 -9.40 -12.62
CA VAL A 311 -5.79 -9.69 -11.26
C VAL A 311 -5.15 -10.99 -10.81
N ARG A 312 -4.27 -10.94 -9.82
CA ARG A 312 -3.49 -12.08 -9.34
C ARG A 312 -3.05 -11.93 -7.87
N THR A 313 -2.62 -13.02 -7.28
CA THR A 313 -1.99 -13.04 -5.94
C THR A 313 -0.58 -12.41 -5.99
N PHE A 314 0.00 -12.08 -4.82
CA PHE A 314 1.35 -11.52 -4.74
C PHE A 314 2.39 -12.39 -5.43
N SER A 315 2.51 -13.63 -5.02
CA SER A 315 3.48 -14.57 -5.60
C SER A 315 2.77 -15.76 -6.23
N ARG A 316 3.26 -16.21 -7.37
CA ARG A 316 2.78 -17.41 -8.06
C ARG A 316 3.88 -18.12 -8.83
N ASN A 317 3.79 -19.45 -8.83
CA ASN A 317 4.62 -20.32 -9.68
C ASN A 317 4.02 -20.50 -11.09
N THR A 318 3.10 -19.63 -11.50
CA THR A 318 2.53 -19.58 -12.84
C THR A 318 2.75 -18.19 -13.42
N LEU A 319 3.18 -18.10 -14.67
CA LEU A 319 3.26 -16.86 -15.39
C LEU A 319 1.85 -16.42 -15.79
N GLY A 320 1.44 -15.23 -15.33
CA GLY A 320 0.13 -14.67 -15.62
C GLY A 320 -0.95 -14.96 -14.59
N GLY A 321 -2.17 -14.64 -14.93
CA GLY A 321 -3.36 -14.70 -14.08
C GLY A 321 -4.63 -14.63 -14.91
N ASN A 322 -5.63 -13.91 -14.43
CA ASN A 322 -6.80 -13.50 -15.20
C ASN A 322 -6.82 -11.99 -15.38
N PHE A 323 -7.42 -11.52 -16.45
CA PHE A 323 -7.61 -10.10 -16.73
C PHE A 323 -9.07 -9.72 -16.57
N TYR A 324 -9.30 -8.59 -15.92
CA TYR A 324 -10.63 -8.04 -15.68
C TYR A 324 -10.77 -6.67 -16.33
N ARG A 325 -11.94 -6.47 -16.93
CA ARG A 325 -12.41 -5.18 -17.39
C ARG A 325 -13.14 -4.50 -16.23
N ILE A 326 -12.74 -3.29 -15.90
CA ILE A 326 -13.17 -2.55 -14.72
C ILE A 326 -13.87 -1.27 -15.16
N ASP A 327 -15.12 -1.10 -14.74
CA ASP A 327 -15.91 0.12 -14.97
C ASP A 327 -15.61 1.15 -13.87
N VAL A 328 -14.46 1.81 -13.98
CA VAL A 328 -14.00 2.81 -13.00
C VAL A 328 -14.85 4.09 -13.02
N ASP A 329 -15.61 4.35 -14.06
CA ASP A 329 -16.48 5.52 -14.16
C ASP A 329 -17.71 5.39 -13.26
N ASN A 330 -18.22 4.18 -13.13
CA ASN A 330 -19.44 3.90 -12.39
C ASN A 330 -19.23 3.19 -11.05
N TYR A 331 -18.02 2.66 -10.79
CA TYR A 331 -17.73 1.90 -9.57
C TYR A 331 -16.41 2.33 -8.94
N VAL A 332 -16.33 2.25 -7.61
CA VAL A 332 -15.09 2.36 -6.82
C VAL A 332 -14.63 1.00 -6.29
N ASP A 333 -15.52 0.04 -6.21
CA ASP A 333 -15.27 -1.36 -5.83
C ASP A 333 -16.26 -2.27 -6.57
N ILE A 334 -16.01 -3.58 -6.55
CA ILE A 334 -16.80 -4.58 -7.29
C ILE A 334 -18.30 -4.44 -7.06
N ASP A 335 -18.73 -4.11 -5.83
CA ASP A 335 -20.13 -3.99 -5.41
C ASP A 335 -20.50 -2.56 -4.98
N SER A 336 -19.60 -1.57 -5.14
CA SER A 336 -19.83 -0.19 -4.70
C SER A 336 -19.86 0.77 -5.89
N PRO A 337 -21.05 1.10 -6.41
CA PRO A 337 -21.20 2.11 -7.45
C PRO A 337 -20.89 3.52 -6.92
N VAL A 338 -20.47 4.42 -7.81
CA VAL A 338 -20.30 5.85 -7.47
C VAL A 338 -21.65 6.46 -7.11
N ALA A 339 -21.65 7.53 -6.30
CA ALA A 339 -22.87 8.15 -5.78
C ALA A 339 -23.85 8.62 -6.88
N SER A 340 -23.34 9.06 -8.03
CA SER A 340 -24.17 9.44 -9.20
C SER A 340 -24.80 8.25 -9.92
N SER A 341 -24.34 7.03 -9.65
CA SER A 341 -24.77 5.77 -10.27
C SER A 341 -25.27 4.75 -9.25
N ASP A 342 -25.76 5.21 -8.09
CA ASP A 342 -26.21 4.41 -6.94
C ASP A 342 -27.34 3.41 -7.25
N SER A 343 -28.01 3.58 -8.39
CA SER A 343 -29.05 2.65 -8.87
C SER A 343 -28.50 1.44 -9.66
N LEU A 344 -27.19 1.43 -9.98
CA LEU A 344 -26.58 0.30 -10.67
C LEU A 344 -26.46 -0.90 -9.73
N THR A 345 -26.70 -2.06 -10.30
CA THR A 345 -26.53 -3.36 -9.64
C THR A 345 -25.78 -4.28 -10.59
N GLY A 346 -24.68 -4.78 -10.15
CA GLY A 346 -23.85 -5.68 -10.96
C GLY A 346 -22.40 -5.48 -10.56
N PRO A 347 -21.53 -6.41 -10.89
CA PRO A 347 -20.15 -6.24 -10.53
C PRO A 347 -19.50 -5.10 -11.32
N GLY A 348 -18.69 -4.27 -10.62
CA GLY A 348 -17.87 -3.23 -11.23
C GLY A 348 -16.70 -3.77 -12.05
N GLN A 349 -16.53 -5.09 -12.09
CA GLN A 349 -15.50 -5.77 -12.89
C GLN A 349 -16.02 -7.10 -13.45
N GLU A 350 -15.56 -7.46 -14.65
CA GLU A 350 -15.88 -8.71 -15.31
C GLU A 350 -14.64 -9.31 -16.00
N ALA A 351 -14.59 -10.64 -16.14
CA ALA A 351 -13.48 -11.30 -16.82
C ALA A 351 -13.40 -10.85 -18.30
N ALA A 352 -12.20 -10.46 -18.74
CA ALA A 352 -11.99 -9.91 -20.08
C ALA A 352 -11.96 -10.95 -21.19
N LEU A 353 -11.60 -12.20 -20.87
CA LEU A 353 -11.45 -13.30 -21.83
C LEU A 353 -12.32 -14.49 -21.48
N PHE A 354 -11.95 -15.27 -20.48
CA PHE A 354 -12.53 -16.56 -20.15
C PHE A 354 -12.96 -16.60 -18.68
N ASP A 355 -14.19 -17.05 -18.42
CA ASP A 355 -14.73 -17.19 -17.06
C ASP A 355 -14.12 -18.36 -16.27
N ASN A 356 -13.44 -19.30 -16.94
CA ASN A 356 -12.90 -20.53 -16.36
C ASN A 356 -11.40 -20.49 -16.05
N ILE A 357 -10.78 -19.30 -16.07
CA ILE A 357 -9.44 -19.11 -15.52
C ILE A 357 -9.56 -19.06 -13.99
N ASP A 358 -9.02 -20.11 -13.36
CA ASP A 358 -9.03 -20.24 -11.91
C ASP A 358 -7.63 -19.91 -11.37
N THR A 359 -7.58 -18.84 -10.59
CA THR A 359 -6.34 -18.38 -9.97
C THR A 359 -5.97 -19.16 -8.72
N GLN A 360 -6.86 -19.98 -8.16
CA GLN A 360 -6.63 -20.80 -6.96
C GLN A 360 -6.25 -22.23 -7.26
N ALA A 361 -6.84 -22.80 -8.30
CA ALA A 361 -6.61 -24.21 -8.61
C ALA A 361 -5.16 -24.44 -9.00
N ALA A 362 -4.60 -25.55 -8.55
CA ALA A 362 -3.28 -26.02 -9.01
C ALA A 362 -3.27 -26.21 -10.55
N ILE A 363 -4.42 -26.45 -11.14
CA ILE A 363 -4.64 -26.57 -12.57
C ILE A 363 -5.84 -25.70 -12.93
N SER A 364 -5.62 -24.61 -13.69
CA SER A 364 -6.67 -23.74 -14.19
C SER A 364 -7.31 -24.34 -15.46
N PRO A 365 -8.61 -24.63 -15.49
CA PRO A 365 -9.27 -25.17 -16.68
C PRO A 365 -9.16 -24.26 -17.90
N GLY A 366 -9.17 -22.93 -17.72
CA GLY A 366 -8.99 -21.93 -18.76
C GLY A 366 -7.53 -21.66 -19.14
N GLY A 367 -6.58 -22.32 -18.44
CA GLY A 367 -5.16 -22.02 -18.57
C GLY A 367 -4.76 -20.72 -17.87
N TYR A 368 -3.71 -20.07 -18.37
CA TYR A 368 -3.17 -18.82 -17.77
C TYR A 368 -2.87 -17.81 -18.87
N VAL A 369 -3.21 -16.54 -18.63
CA VAL A 369 -2.95 -15.42 -19.53
C VAL A 369 -1.83 -14.57 -18.92
N ALA A 370 -0.68 -14.52 -19.57
CA ALA A 370 0.47 -13.76 -19.11
C ALA A 370 0.36 -12.26 -19.46
N ALA A 371 -0.22 -11.94 -20.62
CA ALA A 371 -0.40 -10.58 -21.10
C ALA A 371 -1.69 -10.48 -21.91
N LEU A 372 -2.32 -9.30 -21.84
CA LEU A 372 -3.49 -8.95 -22.64
C LEU A 372 -3.37 -7.50 -23.13
N TYR A 373 -3.60 -7.30 -24.44
CA TYR A 373 -3.54 -5.98 -25.06
C TYR A 373 -4.71 -5.77 -26.03
N PRO A 374 -5.57 -4.75 -25.81
CA PRO A 374 -6.68 -4.44 -26.71
C PRO A 374 -6.17 -3.83 -28.01
N LEU A 375 -6.81 -4.12 -29.13
CA LEU A 375 -6.54 -3.47 -30.41
C LEU A 375 -7.38 -2.18 -30.55
N PHE A 376 -6.77 -1.16 -31.14
CA PHE A 376 -7.39 0.17 -31.37
C PHE A 376 -7.89 0.34 -32.82
N ASP A 377 -8.04 -0.75 -33.54
CA ASP A 377 -8.46 -0.79 -34.96
C ASP A 377 -10.01 -0.76 -35.15
N GLY A 378 -10.76 -0.64 -34.05
CA GLY A 378 -12.22 -0.63 -34.06
C GLY A 378 -12.87 -2.01 -34.17
N SER A 379 -12.10 -3.10 -34.02
CA SER A 379 -12.60 -4.48 -34.13
C SER A 379 -12.97 -5.12 -32.80
N GLU A 380 -12.71 -4.47 -31.65
CA GLU A 380 -12.84 -4.99 -30.29
C GLU A 380 -11.96 -6.23 -30.01
N ARG A 381 -11.10 -6.63 -30.95
CA ARG A 381 -10.19 -7.76 -30.79
C ARG A 381 -9.09 -7.47 -29.79
N GLN A 382 -8.54 -8.53 -29.22
CA GLN A 382 -7.50 -8.46 -28.21
C GLN A 382 -6.35 -9.40 -28.57
N LEU A 383 -5.12 -8.92 -28.37
CA LEU A 383 -3.92 -9.75 -28.39
C LEU A 383 -3.68 -10.33 -27.01
N PHE A 384 -3.30 -11.59 -26.90
CA PHE A 384 -3.00 -12.19 -25.59
C PHE A 384 -1.93 -13.27 -25.67
N ALA A 385 -1.13 -13.36 -24.61
CA ALA A 385 -0.17 -14.43 -24.37
C ALA A 385 -0.84 -15.49 -23.50
N TRP A 386 -1.06 -16.68 -23.99
CA TRP A 386 -1.88 -17.69 -23.35
C TRP A 386 -1.22 -19.06 -23.36
N SER A 387 -1.16 -19.67 -22.17
CA SER A 387 -0.86 -21.08 -21.98
C SER A 387 -2.16 -21.84 -21.75
N GLN A 388 -2.54 -22.67 -22.70
CA GLN A 388 -3.72 -23.53 -22.54
C GLN A 388 -3.52 -24.54 -21.41
N CYS A 389 -4.62 -24.99 -20.80
CA CYS A 389 -4.57 -26.02 -19.76
C CYS A 389 -4.07 -27.36 -20.34
N ARG A 390 -3.00 -27.88 -19.74
CA ARG A 390 -2.38 -29.17 -20.08
C ARG A 390 -2.08 -29.97 -18.82
N VAL A 391 -2.26 -31.30 -18.90
CA VAL A 391 -1.99 -32.22 -17.79
C VAL A 391 -1.15 -33.39 -18.28
N PHE A 392 -0.43 -34.03 -17.40
CA PHE A 392 0.21 -35.30 -17.71
C PHE A 392 -0.85 -36.43 -17.76
N ASP A 393 -0.63 -37.40 -18.64
CA ASP A 393 -1.50 -38.58 -18.74
C ASP A 393 -1.49 -39.36 -17.41
N PRO A 394 -2.59 -39.42 -16.66
CA PRO A 394 -2.63 -40.13 -15.38
C PRO A 394 -2.55 -41.65 -15.49
N GLU A 395 -2.76 -42.22 -16.68
CA GLU A 395 -2.68 -43.68 -16.94
C GLU A 395 -1.25 -44.11 -17.29
N GLN A 396 -0.31 -43.18 -17.54
CA GLN A 396 1.07 -43.48 -17.86
C GLN A 396 1.88 -43.69 -16.59
N GLU A 397 2.55 -44.85 -16.43
CA GLU A 397 3.54 -45.05 -15.36
C GLU A 397 4.71 -44.09 -15.52
N VAL A 398 5.08 -43.42 -14.42
CA VAL A 398 6.24 -42.51 -14.40
C VAL A 398 7.52 -43.35 -14.38
N VAL A 399 8.30 -43.33 -15.46
CA VAL A 399 9.59 -44.00 -15.58
C VAL A 399 10.68 -42.93 -15.67
N GLU A 400 11.70 -42.99 -14.79
CA GLU A 400 12.81 -42.05 -14.77
C GLU A 400 13.54 -42.05 -16.14
N GLY A 401 13.64 -40.86 -16.72
CA GLY A 401 14.30 -40.65 -18.02
C GLY A 401 13.40 -40.87 -19.24
N GLU A 402 12.14 -41.21 -19.06
CA GLU A 402 11.17 -41.28 -20.17
C GLU A 402 10.30 -40.00 -20.22
N GLN A 403 9.99 -39.56 -21.45
CA GLN A 403 9.12 -38.40 -21.64
C GLN A 403 7.67 -38.75 -21.32
N ARG A 404 7.03 -37.97 -20.46
CA ARG A 404 5.63 -38.15 -20.09
C ARG A 404 4.71 -37.64 -21.21
N THR A 405 3.64 -38.35 -21.47
CA THR A 405 2.57 -37.94 -22.38
C THR A 405 1.79 -36.78 -21.81
N ILE A 406 1.58 -35.71 -22.58
CA ILE A 406 0.82 -34.51 -22.19
C ILE A 406 -0.51 -34.52 -22.95
N LEU A 407 -1.59 -34.29 -22.21
CA LEU A 407 -2.95 -34.26 -22.71
C LEU A 407 -3.57 -32.86 -22.49
N PRO A 408 -4.46 -32.38 -23.36
CA PRO A 408 -5.26 -31.20 -23.07
C PRO A 408 -6.23 -31.48 -21.92
N CYS A 409 -6.52 -30.50 -21.09
CA CYS A 409 -7.50 -30.67 -20.03
C CYS A 409 -8.90 -30.92 -20.57
N THR A 410 -9.56 -31.94 -20.00
CA THR A 410 -11.00 -32.14 -20.15
C THR A 410 -11.65 -32.18 -18.77
N PRO A 411 -12.97 -31.94 -18.67
CA PRO A 411 -13.65 -32.03 -17.37
C PRO A 411 -13.41 -33.37 -16.67
N GLU A 412 -13.38 -34.45 -17.44
CA GLU A 412 -13.18 -35.80 -16.92
C GLU A 412 -11.75 -36.02 -16.37
N LEU A 413 -10.74 -35.47 -17.06
CA LEU A 413 -9.35 -35.52 -16.57
C LEU A 413 -9.14 -34.69 -15.31
N LEU A 414 -9.76 -33.50 -15.22
CA LEU A 414 -9.65 -32.64 -14.06
C LEU A 414 -10.34 -33.21 -12.81
N GLU A 415 -11.31 -34.14 -12.97
CA GLU A 415 -11.92 -34.85 -11.85
C GLU A 415 -11.11 -36.09 -11.40
N THR A 416 -10.00 -36.40 -12.07
CA THR A 416 -9.18 -37.59 -11.77
C THR A 416 -8.28 -37.27 -10.55
N ASP A 417 -8.36 -38.15 -9.54
CA ASP A 417 -7.51 -38.04 -8.34
C ASP A 417 -6.01 -38.10 -8.70
N GLY A 418 -5.24 -37.14 -8.21
CA GLY A 418 -3.79 -37.11 -8.41
C GLY A 418 -3.34 -36.62 -9.78
N ILE A 419 -4.24 -35.98 -10.54
CA ILE A 419 -3.88 -35.35 -11.82
C ILE A 419 -2.78 -34.28 -11.59
N GLU A 420 -1.79 -34.25 -12.50
CA GLU A 420 -0.65 -33.31 -12.41
C GLU A 420 -0.66 -32.36 -13.59
N ALA A 421 -0.39 -31.07 -13.31
CA ALA A 421 -0.21 -30.06 -14.36
C ALA A 421 1.03 -30.37 -15.20
N ALA A 422 0.93 -30.20 -16.52
CA ALA A 422 2.08 -30.18 -17.41
C ALA A 422 2.71 -28.76 -17.43
N PRO A 423 3.99 -28.63 -17.82
CA PRO A 423 4.65 -27.33 -17.93
C PRO A 423 3.87 -26.33 -18.78
N LEU A 424 3.96 -25.06 -18.46
CA LEU A 424 3.31 -23.99 -19.21
C LEU A 424 3.81 -23.95 -20.66
N LEU A 425 2.91 -23.68 -21.57
CA LEU A 425 3.20 -23.57 -23.01
C LEU A 425 2.48 -22.35 -23.58
N HIS A 426 3.10 -21.18 -23.42
CA HIS A 426 2.54 -19.95 -23.94
C HIS A 426 2.70 -19.84 -25.45
N GLY A 427 1.66 -19.30 -26.08
CA GLY A 427 1.69 -18.81 -27.45
C GLY A 427 1.08 -17.43 -27.51
N LEU A 428 1.29 -16.72 -28.61
CA LEU A 428 0.60 -15.45 -28.85
C LEU A 428 -0.63 -15.69 -29.70
N TRP A 429 -1.73 -15.11 -29.28
CA TRP A 429 -3.05 -15.30 -29.86
C TRP A 429 -3.77 -13.99 -30.10
N ILE A 430 -4.73 -13.99 -30.99
CA ILE A 430 -5.73 -12.95 -31.15
C ILE A 430 -7.09 -13.51 -30.77
N TYR A 431 -7.84 -12.80 -29.96
CA TYR A 431 -9.21 -13.13 -29.57
C TYR A 431 -10.19 -12.14 -30.19
N ASP A 432 -11.23 -12.68 -30.81
CA ASP A 432 -12.37 -11.93 -31.33
C ASP A 432 -13.58 -12.17 -30.39
N PRO A 433 -13.98 -11.20 -29.56
CA PRO A 433 -15.11 -11.38 -28.64
C PRO A 433 -16.45 -11.48 -29.35
N ILE A 434 -16.60 -10.90 -30.56
CA ILE A 434 -17.85 -10.92 -31.32
C ILE A 434 -18.15 -12.31 -31.82
N THR A 435 -17.14 -12.99 -32.33
CA THR A 435 -17.27 -14.36 -32.89
C THR A 435 -16.88 -15.44 -31.88
N ASN A 436 -16.33 -15.06 -30.74
CA ASN A 436 -15.76 -15.97 -29.73
C ASN A 436 -14.75 -16.96 -30.35
N THR A 437 -13.80 -16.43 -31.11
CA THR A 437 -12.78 -17.25 -31.80
C THR A 437 -11.39 -16.81 -31.40
N GLN A 438 -10.45 -17.77 -31.37
CA GLN A 438 -9.04 -17.52 -31.12
C GLN A 438 -8.21 -17.95 -32.32
N GLN A 439 -7.22 -17.13 -32.68
CA GLN A 439 -6.27 -17.47 -33.74
C GLN A 439 -4.82 -17.28 -33.22
N VAL A 440 -3.96 -18.29 -33.47
CA VAL A 440 -2.56 -18.20 -33.11
C VAL A 440 -1.81 -17.23 -34.04
N ILE A 441 -0.96 -16.38 -33.49
CA ILE A 441 -0.09 -15.43 -34.19
C ILE A 441 1.40 -15.67 -33.93
N ALA A 442 1.75 -16.39 -32.86
CA ALA A 442 3.06 -17.02 -32.64
C ALA A 442 2.83 -18.41 -32.04
N THR A 443 3.40 -19.41 -32.70
CA THR A 443 3.20 -20.82 -32.32
C THR A 443 3.87 -21.09 -30.97
N PRO A 444 3.17 -21.75 -30.04
CA PRO A 444 3.78 -22.17 -28.77
C PRO A 444 5.00 -23.07 -28.97
N GLU A 445 6.04 -22.85 -28.15
CA GLU A 445 7.29 -23.61 -28.19
C GLU A 445 7.62 -24.09 -26.75
N GLU A 446 7.96 -25.39 -26.62
CA GLU A 446 8.29 -25.97 -25.31
C GLU A 446 9.55 -25.29 -24.70
N GLY A 447 9.50 -24.94 -23.43
CA GLY A 447 10.58 -24.26 -22.74
C GLY A 447 10.65 -22.76 -23.01
N VAL A 448 9.68 -22.20 -23.70
CA VAL A 448 9.58 -20.76 -24.00
C VAL A 448 8.30 -20.19 -23.45
N ALA A 449 8.39 -18.98 -22.89
CA ALA A 449 7.25 -18.18 -22.44
C ALA A 449 7.19 -16.85 -23.17
N TYR A 450 5.96 -16.37 -23.39
CA TYR A 450 5.67 -15.00 -23.81
C TYR A 450 5.03 -14.30 -22.64
N THR A 451 5.65 -13.23 -22.14
CA THR A 451 5.23 -12.61 -20.88
C THR A 451 4.60 -11.24 -21.04
N GLU A 452 4.90 -10.54 -22.11
CA GLU A 452 4.33 -9.24 -22.43
C GLU A 452 4.07 -9.09 -23.93
N LEU A 453 3.12 -8.22 -24.27
CA LEU A 453 2.67 -8.06 -25.65
C LEU A 453 2.02 -6.69 -25.82
N VAL A 454 2.37 -5.97 -26.91
CA VAL A 454 1.71 -4.72 -27.34
C VAL A 454 1.52 -4.70 -28.84
N SER A 455 0.48 -3.98 -29.33
CA SER A 455 0.39 -3.61 -30.73
C SER A 455 1.06 -2.25 -30.96
N MET A 456 1.78 -2.11 -32.07
CA MET A 456 2.39 -0.84 -32.45
C MET A 456 1.45 -0.05 -33.37
N GLU A 457 0.22 0.14 -32.90
CA GLU A 457 -0.79 0.96 -33.54
C GLU A 457 -0.67 2.43 -33.11
N GLN A 458 -1.15 3.31 -33.96
CA GLN A 458 -1.41 4.67 -33.53
C GLN A 458 -2.65 4.69 -32.63
N ARG A 459 -2.51 5.23 -31.42
CA ARG A 459 -3.59 5.40 -30.44
C ARG A 459 -4.00 6.88 -30.35
N GLY A 460 -5.19 7.13 -29.76
CA GLY A 460 -5.61 8.48 -29.39
C GLY A 460 -4.61 9.13 -28.45
N PHE A 461 -4.25 10.38 -28.69
CA PHE A 461 -3.46 11.14 -27.72
C PHE A 461 -4.35 11.48 -26.52
N PRO A 462 -3.90 11.21 -25.28
CA PRO A 462 -4.58 11.72 -24.10
C PRO A 462 -4.68 13.25 -24.13
N ALA A 463 -5.62 13.81 -23.37
CA ALA A 463 -5.69 15.24 -23.20
C ALA A 463 -4.39 15.77 -22.56
N ASP A 464 -3.96 16.95 -22.98
CA ASP A 464 -2.88 17.65 -22.28
C ASP A 464 -3.37 17.93 -20.85
N PHE A 465 -2.57 17.51 -19.89
CA PHE A 465 -2.83 17.85 -18.51
C PHE A 465 -2.65 19.36 -18.29
N THR A 466 -3.76 20.04 -18.02
CA THR A 466 -3.77 21.49 -17.79
C THR A 466 -3.78 21.89 -16.31
N GLY A 467 -3.83 20.90 -15.38
CA GLY A 467 -3.99 21.11 -13.96
C GLY A 467 -5.33 21.74 -13.60
N ASP A 468 -6.19 20.99 -12.97
CA ASP A 468 -7.49 21.49 -12.45
C ASP A 468 -7.42 21.77 -10.94
N GLY A 469 -6.30 21.41 -10.29
CA GLY A 469 -6.03 21.64 -8.88
C GLY A 469 -5.80 23.15 -8.57
N VAL A 470 -6.19 23.54 -7.37
CA VAL A 470 -5.91 24.88 -6.84
C VAL A 470 -4.48 24.90 -6.31
N ILE A 471 -3.62 25.70 -6.93
CA ILE A 471 -2.25 25.93 -6.47
C ILE A 471 -2.15 27.29 -5.80
N ASP A 472 -1.76 27.29 -4.54
CA ASP A 472 -1.43 28.48 -3.76
C ASP A 472 0.09 28.72 -3.82
N ASN A 473 0.50 29.81 -4.47
CA ASN A 473 1.92 30.10 -4.68
C ASN A 473 2.67 30.41 -3.36
N GLU A 474 2.01 30.97 -2.35
CA GLU A 474 2.66 31.26 -1.04
C GLU A 474 2.95 29.94 -0.30
N LEU A 475 2.05 28.97 -0.39
CA LEU A 475 2.29 27.64 0.14
C LEU A 475 3.40 26.92 -0.65
N ALA A 476 3.37 27.03 -1.99
CA ALA A 476 4.38 26.42 -2.86
C ALA A 476 5.79 26.92 -2.53
N ASP A 477 5.95 28.24 -2.40
CA ASP A 477 7.22 28.89 -2.04
C ASP A 477 7.73 28.46 -0.63
N SER A 478 6.81 28.01 0.23
CA SER A 478 7.10 27.53 1.59
C SER A 478 7.30 26.01 1.67
N GLY A 479 7.15 25.27 0.55
CA GLY A 479 7.20 23.81 0.53
C GLY A 479 6.02 23.14 1.25
N LEU A 480 4.89 23.82 1.35
CA LEU A 480 3.67 23.37 2.03
C LEU A 480 2.55 23.08 1.02
N GLY A 481 1.65 22.20 1.41
CA GLY A 481 0.31 22.05 0.85
C GLY A 481 -0.74 22.25 1.93
N ARG A 482 -1.99 22.42 1.54
CA ARG A 482 -3.14 22.63 2.45
C ARG A 482 -4.15 21.51 2.33
N ILE A 483 -4.59 20.98 3.48
CA ILE A 483 -5.70 20.04 3.54
C ILE A 483 -6.91 20.67 4.19
N HIS A 484 -8.07 20.45 3.60
CA HIS A 484 -9.37 20.78 4.16
C HIS A 484 -10.23 19.53 4.27
N ILE A 485 -10.58 19.11 5.48
CA ILE A 485 -11.57 18.06 5.74
C ILE A 485 -12.87 18.76 6.12
N ARG A 486 -13.97 18.53 5.38
CA ARG A 486 -15.22 19.21 5.64
C ARG A 486 -15.86 18.80 6.97
N SER A 487 -15.84 17.48 7.29
CA SER A 487 -16.20 17.01 8.63
C SER A 487 -15.66 15.60 8.88
N ILE A 488 -14.95 15.41 9.96
CA ILE A 488 -14.51 14.08 10.43
C ILE A 488 -15.68 13.21 10.92
N TYR A 489 -16.85 13.80 11.11
CA TYR A 489 -18.08 13.10 11.49
C TYR A 489 -18.89 12.61 10.28
N ASP A 490 -18.47 12.97 9.08
CA ASP A 490 -19.00 12.46 7.82
C ASP A 490 -18.31 11.13 7.48
N PHE A 491 -19.05 10.04 7.58
CA PHE A 491 -18.53 8.72 7.19
C PHE A 491 -19.18 8.28 5.88
N ALA A 492 -18.51 8.56 4.78
CA ALA A 492 -18.96 8.24 3.42
C ALA A 492 -20.38 8.79 3.11
N GLY A 493 -20.71 10.01 3.57
CA GLY A 493 -21.99 10.66 3.40
C GLY A 493 -22.99 10.41 4.52
N GLU A 494 -22.65 9.63 5.56
CA GLU A 494 -23.49 9.38 6.73
C GLU A 494 -23.01 10.14 7.96
N ASP A 495 -23.96 10.74 8.71
CA ASP A 495 -23.68 11.47 9.94
C ASP A 495 -23.45 10.52 11.12
N SER A 496 -22.21 10.45 11.62
CA SER A 496 -21.82 9.62 12.76
C SER A 496 -22.09 10.26 14.13
N THR A 497 -22.57 11.51 14.18
CA THR A 497 -22.81 12.20 15.44
C THR A 497 -24.07 11.69 16.14
N PRO A 498 -24.09 11.55 17.49
CA PRO A 498 -25.24 11.00 18.21
C PRO A 498 -26.53 11.82 18.10
N ALA A 499 -26.43 13.15 17.94
CA ALA A 499 -27.57 14.07 17.93
C ALA A 499 -27.72 14.82 16.59
N GLY A 500 -26.90 14.50 15.60
CA GLY A 500 -26.81 15.19 14.32
C GLY A 500 -25.75 16.31 14.32
N LEU A 501 -25.09 16.46 13.17
CA LEU A 501 -23.98 17.40 12.98
C LEU A 501 -24.39 18.85 13.33
N ALA A 502 -25.63 19.26 12.98
CA ALA A 502 -26.13 20.61 13.29
C ALA A 502 -26.18 20.91 14.79
N VAL A 503 -26.43 19.89 15.64
CA VAL A 503 -26.42 20.03 17.11
C VAL A 503 -24.98 20.03 17.63
N MET A 504 -24.12 19.19 17.04
CA MET A 504 -22.69 19.11 17.41
C MET A 504 -21.97 20.44 17.10
N ALA A 505 -22.24 21.00 15.94
CA ALA A 505 -21.64 22.25 15.44
C ALA A 505 -22.11 23.51 16.19
N ASP A 506 -23.22 23.44 16.94
CA ASP A 506 -23.79 24.57 17.65
C ASP A 506 -23.20 24.65 19.10
N PRO A 507 -22.32 25.63 19.41
CA PRO A 507 -21.70 25.74 20.74
C PRO A 507 -22.73 26.01 21.86
N SER A 508 -23.92 26.54 21.54
CA SER A 508 -24.99 26.75 22.52
C SER A 508 -25.73 25.47 22.90
N GLN A 509 -25.61 24.42 22.06
CA GLN A 509 -26.30 23.13 22.29
C GLN A 509 -25.31 22.05 22.75
N THR A 510 -24.08 22.06 22.21
CA THR A 510 -23.03 21.10 22.55
C THR A 510 -21.85 21.81 23.19
N SER A 511 -21.71 21.64 24.51
CA SER A 511 -20.52 22.16 25.20
C SER A 511 -19.24 21.46 24.75
N VAL A 512 -18.11 22.13 24.94
CA VAL A 512 -16.78 21.61 24.61
C VAL A 512 -16.54 20.22 25.21
N ALA A 513 -16.88 20.01 26.48
CA ALA A 513 -16.71 18.71 27.16
C ALA A 513 -17.50 17.55 26.53
N ASN A 514 -18.52 17.84 25.74
CA ASN A 514 -19.36 16.84 25.07
C ASN A 514 -18.96 16.56 23.62
N ARG A 515 -17.88 17.18 23.12
CA ARG A 515 -17.35 16.92 21.79
C ARG A 515 -16.36 15.73 21.86
N PRO A 516 -16.66 14.60 21.16
CA PRO A 516 -15.86 13.37 21.32
C PRO A 516 -14.47 13.50 20.71
N VAL A 517 -14.32 14.29 19.65
CA VAL A 517 -13.03 14.56 19.00
C VAL A 517 -12.69 16.03 19.18
N ARG A 518 -11.46 16.30 19.53
CA ARG A 518 -10.97 17.64 19.86
C ARG A 518 -9.77 18.07 19.02
N PHE A 519 -8.95 17.10 18.62
CA PHE A 519 -7.69 17.37 17.94
C PHE A 519 -7.44 16.40 16.81
N VAL A 520 -6.62 16.82 15.88
CA VAL A 520 -5.97 16.00 14.87
C VAL A 520 -4.47 15.96 15.14
N ARG A 521 -3.89 14.78 15.15
CA ARG A 521 -2.45 14.52 15.13
C ARG A 521 -2.05 14.11 13.74
N VAL A 522 -1.07 14.80 13.16
CA VAL A 522 -0.50 14.49 11.86
C VAL A 522 0.74 13.64 12.05
N VAL A 523 0.80 12.52 11.36
CA VAL A 523 1.88 11.53 11.44
C VAL A 523 2.53 11.42 10.06
N LYS A 524 3.86 11.31 10.04
CA LYS A 524 4.68 11.05 8.87
C LYS A 524 5.31 9.66 8.99
N SER A 525 5.43 8.93 7.88
CA SER A 525 6.24 7.71 7.86
C SER A 525 7.71 8.03 8.03
N VAL A 526 8.45 7.11 8.63
CA VAL A 526 9.91 7.16 8.71
C VAL A 526 10.47 6.22 7.64
N SER A 527 11.32 6.75 6.78
CA SER A 527 12.07 5.97 5.81
C SER A 527 13.01 5.03 6.57
N ILE A 528 12.92 3.73 6.34
CA ILE A 528 13.75 2.72 6.99
C ILE A 528 14.90 2.37 6.04
N PRO A 529 16.17 2.53 6.44
CA PRO A 529 17.30 2.14 5.63
C PRO A 529 17.45 0.61 5.58
N ASP A 530 18.21 0.13 4.61
CA ASP A 530 18.70 -1.24 4.60
C ASP A 530 19.78 -1.48 5.67
N GLU A 531 20.21 -2.74 5.80
CA GLU A 531 21.20 -3.15 6.80
C GLU A 531 22.62 -2.61 6.53
N ASP A 532 22.95 -2.25 5.29
CA ASP A 532 24.26 -1.65 4.94
C ASP A 532 24.40 -0.22 5.46
N VAL A 533 23.27 0.48 5.65
CA VAL A 533 23.24 1.84 6.21
C VAL A 533 23.10 1.82 7.74
N VAL A 534 22.14 1.04 8.26
CA VAL A 534 21.87 0.89 9.70
C VAL A 534 21.35 -0.51 9.98
N GLU A 535 22.03 -1.28 10.84
CA GLU A 535 21.52 -2.58 11.25
C GLU A 535 20.34 -2.43 12.20
N LEU A 536 19.16 -2.90 11.80
CA LEU A 536 17.92 -2.84 12.55
C LEU A 536 17.40 -4.24 12.86
N ASN A 537 17.46 -4.64 14.12
CA ASN A 537 16.84 -5.88 14.55
C ASN A 537 15.33 -5.67 14.83
N ASN A 538 14.59 -6.78 14.96
CA ASN A 538 13.14 -6.73 15.22
C ASN A 538 12.78 -6.05 16.54
N SER A 539 13.65 -6.07 17.53
CA SER A 539 13.47 -5.44 18.85
C SER A 539 13.40 -3.92 18.73
N SER A 540 14.10 -3.33 17.74
CA SER A 540 14.11 -1.88 17.49
C SER A 540 12.71 -1.32 17.21
N PHE A 541 11.85 -2.09 16.53
CA PHE A 541 10.46 -1.70 16.21
C PHE A 541 9.49 -1.97 17.37
N GLY A 542 9.91 -2.66 18.41
CA GLY A 542 9.12 -2.94 19.58
C GLY A 542 7.94 -3.90 19.33
N ARG A 543 6.87 -3.74 20.14
CA ARG A 543 5.75 -4.71 20.22
C ARG A 543 4.93 -4.80 18.92
N GLN A 544 4.82 -3.72 18.17
CA GLN A 544 4.00 -3.61 16.94
C GLN A 544 4.88 -3.34 15.72
N ARG A 545 5.75 -4.31 15.38
CA ARG A 545 6.66 -4.21 14.23
C ARG A 545 5.97 -3.78 12.93
N ALA A 546 4.77 -4.29 12.65
CA ALA A 546 4.02 -3.98 11.43
C ALA A 546 3.68 -2.49 11.26
N LEU A 547 3.85 -1.67 12.30
CA LEU A 547 3.64 -0.23 12.23
C LEU A 547 4.91 0.53 11.85
N LEU A 548 6.07 -0.11 11.85
CA LEU A 548 7.37 0.47 11.64
C LEU A 548 7.63 1.69 12.55
N MET A 549 8.56 2.55 12.17
CA MET A 549 8.81 3.80 12.88
C MET A 549 7.96 4.92 12.27
N ARG A 550 7.45 5.83 13.11
CA ARG A 550 6.56 6.93 12.72
C ARG A 550 6.87 8.18 13.53
N GLU A 551 6.95 9.31 12.85
CA GLU A 551 7.19 10.61 13.45
C GLU A 551 5.89 11.42 13.52
N ILE A 552 5.72 12.24 14.54
CA ILE A 552 4.59 13.16 14.65
C ILE A 552 5.02 14.52 14.10
N ILE A 553 4.25 15.06 13.14
CA ILE A 553 4.42 16.43 12.62
C ILE A 553 3.91 17.46 13.65
N GLY A 554 2.83 17.14 14.34
CA GLY A 554 2.22 17.99 15.37
C GLY A 554 0.72 17.83 15.45
N TYR A 555 0.08 18.79 16.12
CA TYR A 555 -1.33 18.79 16.48
C TYR A 555 -2.03 20.05 15.99
N SER A 556 -3.32 19.95 15.74
CA SER A 556 -4.23 21.07 15.56
C SER A 556 -5.61 20.76 16.12
N GLU A 557 -6.42 21.78 16.33
CA GLU A 557 -7.81 21.62 16.78
C GLU A 557 -8.71 21.08 15.66
N VAL A 558 -9.73 20.33 16.06
CA VAL A 558 -10.89 19.97 15.24
C VAL A 558 -12.02 20.89 15.62
N GLU A 559 -12.65 21.55 14.66
CA GLU A 559 -13.69 22.51 14.89
C GLU A 559 -15.03 21.82 15.31
N PRO A 560 -15.99 22.55 15.91
CA PRO A 560 -17.22 21.95 16.40
C PRO A 560 -18.06 21.21 15.36
N ASP A 561 -18.00 21.63 14.07
CA ASP A 561 -18.64 20.95 12.95
C ASP A 561 -17.81 19.77 12.39
N GLY A 562 -16.73 19.40 13.07
CA GLY A 562 -15.80 18.35 12.66
C GLY A 562 -14.86 18.77 11.52
N SER A 563 -14.89 20.04 11.12
CA SER A 563 -13.99 20.48 10.04
C SER A 563 -12.58 20.70 10.54
N VAL A 564 -11.60 20.53 9.60
CA VAL A 564 -10.15 20.71 9.80
C VAL A 564 -9.59 21.45 8.61
N LEU A 565 -8.74 22.43 8.86
CA LEU A 565 -7.99 23.15 7.81
C LEU A 565 -6.56 23.36 8.28
N LEU A 566 -5.58 22.78 7.57
CA LEU A 566 -4.18 22.74 7.98
C LEU A 566 -3.23 22.98 6.81
N ASP A 567 -2.13 23.69 7.05
CA ASP A 567 -0.98 23.71 6.18
C ASP A 567 0.02 22.63 6.63
N LEU A 568 0.44 21.75 5.70
CA LEU A 568 1.25 20.56 5.98
C LEU A 568 2.48 20.52 5.07
N PRO A 569 3.57 19.85 5.50
CA PRO A 569 4.73 19.66 4.62
C PRO A 569 4.31 18.86 3.38
N ALA A 570 4.72 19.34 2.22
CA ALA A 570 4.52 18.70 0.94
C ALA A 570 5.58 17.63 0.67
N ASN A 571 5.31 16.74 -0.29
CA ASN A 571 6.24 15.73 -0.78
C ASN A 571 6.69 14.71 0.28
N VAL A 572 5.83 14.40 1.23
CA VAL A 572 6.04 13.38 2.26
C VAL A 572 4.78 12.54 2.45
N PRO A 573 4.91 11.25 2.80
CA PRO A 573 3.77 10.40 3.12
C PRO A 573 3.22 10.75 4.51
N LEU A 574 1.95 11.13 4.57
CA LEU A 574 1.25 11.62 5.76
C LEU A 574 0.05 10.74 6.11
N SER A 575 -0.33 10.78 7.38
CA SER A 575 -1.51 10.09 7.93
C SER A 575 -2.11 10.89 9.09
N PHE A 576 -3.39 10.67 9.42
CA PHE A 576 -4.09 11.35 10.50
C PHE A 576 -4.47 10.43 11.66
N ASN A 577 -4.46 10.98 12.88
CA ASN A 577 -5.13 10.43 14.03
C ASN A 577 -6.03 11.49 14.65
N PHE A 578 -7.29 11.16 14.91
CA PHE A 578 -8.25 12.04 15.56
C PHE A 578 -8.34 11.70 17.05
N LEU A 579 -8.24 12.74 17.91
CA LEU A 579 -7.98 12.60 19.33
C LEU A 579 -9.11 13.20 20.16
N ASP A 580 -9.31 12.63 21.36
CA ASP A 580 -10.12 13.21 22.43
C ASP A 580 -9.42 14.37 23.14
N ALA A 581 -10.02 14.84 24.23
CA ALA A 581 -9.46 15.91 25.08
C ALA A 581 -8.15 15.55 25.78
N ASP A 582 -7.90 14.26 26.02
CA ASP A 582 -6.72 13.72 26.69
C ASP A 582 -5.59 13.38 25.71
N GLY A 583 -5.78 13.64 24.41
CA GLY A 583 -4.82 13.32 23.36
C GLY A 583 -4.78 11.85 22.93
N LYS A 584 -5.79 11.04 23.31
CA LYS A 584 -5.92 9.63 22.94
C LYS A 584 -6.68 9.51 21.62
N ARG A 585 -6.25 8.57 20.76
CA ARG A 585 -6.86 8.33 19.46
C ARG A 585 -8.23 7.67 19.61
N VAL A 586 -9.27 8.32 19.04
CA VAL A 586 -10.68 7.91 19.13
C VAL A 586 -11.06 6.97 17.98
N PHE A 587 -10.72 7.34 16.73
CA PHE A 587 -11.05 6.55 15.55
C PHE A 587 -9.98 5.51 15.22
N PRO A 588 -10.29 4.50 14.39
CA PRO A 588 -9.28 3.61 13.82
C PRO A 588 -8.11 4.41 13.21
N ARG A 589 -6.96 3.76 13.10
CA ARG A 589 -5.81 4.37 12.45
C ARG A 589 -6.08 4.50 10.95
N HIS A 590 -5.60 5.57 10.34
CA HIS A 590 -5.59 5.70 8.89
C HIS A 590 -4.59 4.69 8.30
N ASP A 591 -5.03 3.85 7.37
CA ASP A 591 -4.32 2.65 6.93
C ASP A 591 -3.54 2.84 5.62
N ASN A 592 -3.58 4.04 5.04
CA ASN A 592 -2.81 4.39 3.85
C ASN A 592 -2.11 5.74 4.05
N TRP A 593 -1.14 6.00 3.19
CA TRP A 593 -0.41 7.25 3.17
C TRP A 593 -0.97 8.17 2.09
N PHE A 594 -1.32 9.41 2.45
CA PHE A 594 -1.63 10.45 1.49
C PHE A 594 -0.44 11.41 1.34
N GLN A 595 -0.43 12.16 0.26
CA GLN A 595 0.57 13.19 -0.03
C GLN A 595 -0.09 14.50 -0.43
N LEU A 596 0.68 15.59 -0.34
CA LEU A 596 0.39 16.88 -0.94
C LEU A 596 1.62 17.31 -1.74
N VAL A 597 1.41 17.98 -2.87
CA VAL A 597 2.49 18.67 -3.56
C VAL A 597 2.56 20.13 -3.11
N PRO A 598 3.71 20.84 -3.31
CA PRO A 598 3.84 22.23 -2.92
C PRO A 598 2.76 23.12 -3.57
N GLY A 599 2.00 23.81 -2.72
CA GLY A 599 0.90 24.69 -3.14
C GLY A 599 -0.45 24.03 -3.34
N GLU A 600 -0.55 22.70 -3.28
CA GLU A 600 -1.82 21.99 -3.42
C GLU A 600 -2.80 22.35 -2.29
N VAL A 601 -4.05 22.61 -2.66
CA VAL A 601 -5.16 22.79 -1.72
C VAL A 601 -6.16 21.66 -1.92
N LYS A 602 -6.03 20.61 -1.11
CA LYS A 602 -6.84 19.39 -1.20
C LYS A 602 -8.04 19.43 -0.27
N THR A 603 -9.22 19.07 -0.77
CA THR A 603 -10.45 18.97 0.03
C THR A 603 -10.93 17.53 0.09
N CYS A 604 -11.30 17.07 1.31
CA CYS A 604 -11.96 15.79 1.58
C CYS A 604 -13.35 16.04 2.17
N ASN A 605 -14.35 15.24 1.77
CA ASN A 605 -15.71 15.33 2.34
C ASN A 605 -15.74 14.93 3.81
N GLY A 606 -15.06 13.82 4.14
CA GLY A 606 -15.05 13.26 5.49
C GLY A 606 -14.13 12.06 5.61
N CYS A 607 -14.52 11.11 6.45
CA CYS A 607 -13.86 9.84 6.71
C CYS A 607 -14.61 8.69 6.02
N HIS A 608 -14.02 7.50 6.08
CA HIS A 608 -14.63 6.25 5.60
C HIS A 608 -14.35 5.12 6.60
N THR A 609 -15.12 4.06 6.58
CA THR A 609 -14.88 2.86 7.37
C THR A 609 -14.38 1.73 6.48
N ALA A 610 -13.61 0.81 7.07
CA ALA A 610 -13.09 -0.34 6.35
C ALA A 610 -14.18 -1.26 5.77
N ASP A 611 -15.37 -1.25 6.37
CA ASP A 611 -16.49 -2.13 6.00
C ASP A 611 -17.62 -1.38 5.27
N SER A 612 -17.38 -0.14 4.81
CA SER A 612 -18.41 0.65 4.12
C SER A 612 -18.59 0.14 2.68
N ASN A 613 -19.85 -0.13 2.31
CA ASN A 613 -20.25 -0.35 0.92
C ASN A 613 -20.58 0.97 0.19
N LEU A 614 -20.35 2.11 0.82
CA LEU A 614 -20.57 3.42 0.23
C LEU A 614 -19.34 3.88 -0.54
N PRO A 615 -19.51 4.60 -1.66
CA PRO A 615 -18.38 5.05 -2.45
C PRO A 615 -17.51 6.05 -1.68
N HIS A 616 -16.22 5.85 -1.69
CA HIS A 616 -15.23 6.75 -1.09
C HIS A 616 -13.91 6.68 -1.84
N GLY A 617 -13.01 7.60 -1.53
CA GLY A 617 -11.63 7.61 -2.00
C GLY A 617 -11.36 8.58 -3.14
N ARG A 618 -12.39 9.01 -3.88
CA ARG A 618 -12.32 10.09 -4.86
C ARG A 618 -13.54 11.01 -4.73
N LEU A 619 -13.28 12.30 -4.71
CA LEU A 619 -14.32 13.30 -4.45
C LEU A 619 -15.48 13.24 -5.47
N SER A 620 -15.21 12.93 -6.73
CA SER A 620 -16.22 12.81 -7.80
C SER A 620 -17.14 11.60 -7.66
N ALA A 621 -16.73 10.58 -6.91
CA ALA A 621 -17.48 9.35 -6.70
C ALA A 621 -18.36 9.41 -5.44
N GLU A 622 -18.02 10.28 -4.50
CA GLU A 622 -18.64 10.34 -3.18
C GLU A 622 -19.98 11.06 -3.16
N TYR A 623 -20.77 10.77 -2.13
CA TYR A 623 -21.93 11.61 -1.80
C TYR A 623 -21.47 13.00 -1.33
N PRO A 624 -22.26 14.07 -1.59
CA PRO A 624 -21.95 15.38 -1.06
C PRO A 624 -21.78 15.34 0.46
N SER A 625 -20.78 16.06 0.99
CA SER A 625 -20.53 16.09 2.43
C SER A 625 -21.78 16.49 3.23
N ILE A 626 -22.00 15.83 4.36
CA ILE A 626 -23.06 16.19 5.32
C ILE A 626 -22.86 17.61 5.88
N ASN A 627 -21.61 18.10 5.93
CA ASN A 627 -21.29 19.48 6.32
C ASN A 627 -21.39 20.41 5.12
N GLN A 628 -22.56 21.01 4.94
CA GLN A 628 -22.79 21.99 3.88
C GLN A 628 -22.17 23.37 4.17
N GLY A 629 -21.59 23.57 5.37
CA GLY A 629 -21.02 24.84 5.82
C GLY A 629 -22.06 25.89 6.17
N ALA A 630 -21.62 27.15 6.24
CA ALA A 630 -22.46 28.28 6.61
C ALA A 630 -23.62 28.48 5.62
N PRO A 631 -24.86 28.68 6.11
CA PRO A 631 -26.04 28.79 5.26
C PRO A 631 -26.14 30.14 4.53
N VAL A 632 -25.43 31.17 5.00
CA VAL A 632 -25.49 32.54 4.44
C VAL A 632 -24.13 33.25 4.64
N THR A 633 -23.83 34.20 3.75
CA THR A 633 -22.68 35.10 3.89
C THR A 633 -22.95 36.20 4.90
N GLY A 634 -21.95 36.54 5.73
CA GLY A 634 -21.96 37.67 6.65
C GLY A 634 -22.72 37.43 7.97
N ALA A 635 -23.00 36.18 8.31
CA ALA A 635 -23.54 35.77 9.61
C ALA A 635 -22.61 34.75 10.27
N ALA A 636 -22.63 34.71 11.58
CA ALA A 636 -21.95 33.64 12.32
C ALA A 636 -22.62 32.27 12.06
N HIS A 637 -21.87 31.19 12.29
CA HIS A 637 -22.47 29.86 12.35
C HIS A 637 -23.54 29.78 13.45
N PRO A 638 -24.57 28.93 13.35
CA PRO A 638 -25.62 28.82 14.33
C PRO A 638 -25.12 28.65 15.76
N GLY A 639 -25.59 29.46 16.69
CA GLY A 639 -25.16 29.41 18.09
C GLY A 639 -23.72 29.81 18.39
N ALA A 640 -22.95 30.19 17.37
CA ALA A 640 -21.56 30.53 17.52
C ALA A 640 -21.33 32.02 17.79
N ASN A 641 -20.11 32.36 18.23
CA ASN A 641 -19.62 33.72 18.47
C ASN A 641 -19.93 34.65 17.28
N PRO A 642 -20.71 35.72 17.50
CA PRO A 642 -21.16 36.59 16.43
C PRO A 642 -20.04 37.41 15.78
N ALA A 643 -18.84 37.45 16.40
CA ALA A 643 -17.67 38.07 15.80
C ALA A 643 -17.03 37.23 14.66
N LEU A 644 -17.30 35.92 14.64
CA LEU A 644 -16.82 34.99 13.62
C LEU A 644 -17.87 34.79 12.54
N PHE A 645 -18.07 35.75 11.68
CA PHE A 645 -19.00 35.63 10.56
C PHE A 645 -18.38 34.87 9.38
N ALA A 646 -19.19 34.00 8.78
CA ALA A 646 -18.81 33.12 7.71
C ALA A 646 -19.27 33.63 6.32
N ASP A 647 -18.68 33.11 5.26
CA ASP A 647 -19.23 33.17 3.92
C ASP A 647 -20.03 31.91 3.60
N LEU A 648 -20.96 32.01 2.64
CA LEU A 648 -21.83 30.90 2.23
C LEU A 648 -21.01 29.65 1.90
N GLY A 649 -21.32 28.52 2.54
CA GLY A 649 -20.66 27.24 2.31
C GLY A 649 -19.32 27.05 3.05
N GLU A 650 -18.79 28.08 3.73
CA GLU A 650 -17.60 27.92 4.57
C GLU A 650 -17.89 26.99 5.75
N THR A 651 -16.99 26.05 5.99
CA THR A 651 -16.95 25.28 7.25
C THR A 651 -16.40 26.16 8.39
N MET A 652 -16.53 25.70 9.62
CA MET A 652 -15.98 26.47 10.77
C MET A 652 -14.47 26.61 10.67
N ALA A 653 -13.75 25.55 10.21
CA ALA A 653 -12.31 25.63 9.99
C ALA A 653 -11.91 26.66 8.91
N GLN A 654 -12.66 26.76 7.82
CA GLN A 654 -12.42 27.79 6.80
C GLN A 654 -12.68 29.19 7.33
N THR A 655 -13.77 29.39 8.08
CA THR A 655 -14.07 30.67 8.72
C THR A 655 -12.97 31.09 9.68
N ARG A 656 -12.50 30.16 10.55
CA ARG A 656 -11.38 30.42 11.49
C ARG A 656 -10.07 30.70 10.73
N GLY A 657 -9.76 29.91 9.73
CA GLY A 657 -8.56 30.08 8.90
C GLY A 657 -8.54 31.44 8.17
N ARG A 658 -9.68 31.92 7.67
CA ARG A 658 -9.81 33.22 7.04
C ARG A 658 -9.61 34.38 8.03
N VAL A 659 -10.09 34.23 9.28
CA VAL A 659 -10.02 35.29 10.30
C VAL A 659 -8.67 35.31 10.99
N ASN A 660 -8.10 34.14 11.34
CA ASN A 660 -6.95 34.01 12.22
C ASN A 660 -5.67 33.52 11.48
N GLY A 661 -5.80 33.13 10.21
CA GLY A 661 -4.76 32.41 9.47
C GLY A 661 -4.93 30.88 9.58
N VAL A 662 -4.50 30.16 8.55
CA VAL A 662 -4.50 28.69 8.55
C VAL A 662 -3.36 28.19 9.44
N PRO A 663 -3.61 27.30 10.41
CA PRO A 663 -2.55 26.83 11.30
C PRO A 663 -1.62 25.82 10.60
N TYR A 664 -0.34 25.87 10.98
CA TYR A 664 0.60 24.76 10.85
C TYR A 664 0.57 23.95 12.17
N PRO A 665 0.69 22.60 12.14
CA PRO A 665 0.63 21.79 13.35
C PRO A 665 1.66 22.21 14.41
N SER A 666 1.21 22.29 15.66
CA SER A 666 2.04 22.62 16.85
C SER A 666 2.56 21.35 17.52
N PRO A 667 3.73 21.36 18.18
CA PRO A 667 4.18 20.21 19.00
C PRO A 667 3.30 20.01 20.23
N ASP A 668 2.61 21.05 20.69
CA ASP A 668 1.76 21.04 21.86
C ASP A 668 0.27 20.97 21.46
N ILE A 669 -0.50 20.27 22.25
CA ILE A 669 -1.97 20.35 22.18
C ILE A 669 -2.38 21.63 22.89
N VAL A 670 -2.89 22.58 22.13
CA VAL A 670 -3.43 23.86 22.66
C VAL A 670 -4.87 24.00 22.22
N PHE A 671 -5.75 24.24 23.15
CA PHE A 671 -7.18 24.44 22.90
C PHE A 671 -7.66 25.78 23.44
N GLU A 672 -8.39 26.51 22.61
CA GLU A 672 -9.11 27.72 22.99
C GLU A 672 -10.50 27.74 22.34
N ASP A 673 -11.57 27.73 23.15
CA ASP A 673 -12.93 27.82 22.65
C ASP A 673 -13.23 29.23 22.13
N VAL A 674 -12.91 29.45 20.87
CA VAL A 674 -13.20 30.72 20.16
C VAL A 674 -14.64 30.80 19.67
N TRP A 675 -15.35 29.65 19.67
CA TRP A 675 -16.70 29.53 19.10
C TRP A 675 -17.81 29.86 20.08
N ALA A 676 -17.59 29.74 21.39
CA ALA A 676 -18.58 30.12 22.37
C ALA A 676 -18.88 31.63 22.31
N ASP A 677 -20.16 31.99 22.35
CA ASP A 677 -20.58 33.39 22.41
C ASP A 677 -20.19 34.00 23.76
N PRO A 678 -19.31 35.02 23.79
CA PRO A 678 -18.83 35.61 25.03
C PRO A 678 -19.93 36.36 25.84
N ASP A 679 -21.04 36.69 25.21
CA ASP A 679 -22.17 37.33 25.90
C ASP A 679 -23.04 36.30 26.67
N THR A 680 -22.95 35.02 26.29
CA THR A 680 -23.72 33.92 26.91
C THR A 680 -22.81 32.98 27.74
N THR A 681 -21.52 32.91 27.44
CA THR A 681 -20.56 32.03 28.08
C THR A 681 -19.62 32.84 28.97
N ALA A 682 -19.71 32.65 30.30
CA ALA A 682 -18.98 33.45 31.28
C ALA A 682 -17.45 33.30 31.21
N VAL A 683 -16.96 32.12 30.84
CA VAL A 683 -15.53 31.82 30.63
C VAL A 683 -15.40 30.84 29.49
N ALA A 684 -14.63 31.20 28.49
CA ALA A 684 -14.24 30.27 27.43
C ALA A 684 -13.34 29.18 28.01
N GLU A 685 -13.56 27.93 27.62
CA GLU A 685 -12.69 26.83 28.02
C GLU A 685 -11.36 26.94 27.26
N SER A 686 -10.25 26.84 27.98
CA SER A 686 -8.92 26.77 27.38
C SER A 686 -8.01 25.87 28.23
N PHE A 687 -7.17 25.06 27.56
CA PHE A 687 -6.17 24.24 28.20
C PHE A 687 -4.99 23.98 27.25
N SER A 688 -3.88 23.52 27.81
CA SER A 688 -2.68 23.17 27.07
C SER A 688 -2.05 21.92 27.66
N LEU A 689 -1.64 21.01 26.77
CA LEU A 689 -0.81 19.85 27.08
C LEU A 689 0.53 20.05 26.39
N ALA A 690 1.39 20.84 27.05
CA ALA A 690 2.66 21.28 26.48
C ALA A 690 3.83 20.44 26.99
N TYR A 691 4.76 20.09 26.12
CA TYR A 691 5.98 19.40 26.53
C TYR A 691 6.82 20.20 27.55
N GLY A 692 6.68 21.54 27.55
CA GLY A 692 7.31 22.38 28.54
C GLY A 692 6.85 22.16 29.99
N ASP A 693 5.71 21.48 30.19
CA ASP A 693 5.17 21.17 31.54
C ASP A 693 5.61 19.78 32.04
N MET A 694 6.45 19.06 31.29
CA MET A 694 6.99 17.77 31.70
C MET A 694 8.17 17.91 32.62
N LEU A 695 8.29 16.96 33.55
CA LEU A 695 9.48 16.82 34.42
C LEU A 695 10.53 15.89 33.81
N SER A 696 10.12 15.01 32.89
CA SER A 696 10.96 14.09 32.15
C SER A 696 11.48 14.72 30.84
N PRO A 697 12.44 14.08 30.13
CA PRO A 697 12.93 14.56 28.84
C PRO A 697 11.81 14.67 27.81
N ILE A 698 11.86 15.71 26.99
CA ILE A 698 10.88 16.00 25.95
C ILE A 698 11.28 15.34 24.63
N PRO A 699 10.33 14.81 23.81
CA PRO A 699 10.62 14.06 22.58
C PRO A 699 10.84 14.96 21.35
N ILE A 700 11.41 16.15 21.55
CA ILE A 700 11.75 17.11 20.49
C ILE A 700 13.14 17.68 20.72
N SER A 701 13.84 18.00 19.64
CA SER A 701 15.16 18.60 19.73
C SER A 701 15.11 19.97 20.43
N GLN A 702 16.21 20.38 21.05
CA GLN A 702 16.30 21.68 21.74
C GLN A 702 16.06 22.86 20.78
N SER A 703 16.48 22.76 19.53
CA SER A 703 16.22 23.77 18.48
C SER A 703 14.73 23.89 18.19
N CYS A 704 14.05 22.77 18.04
CA CYS A 704 12.61 22.71 17.80
C CYS A 704 11.78 23.16 19.01
N ALA A 705 12.24 22.90 20.22
CA ALA A 705 11.60 23.43 21.42
C ALA A 705 11.66 24.96 21.50
N GLN A 706 12.68 25.58 20.91
CA GLN A 706 12.81 27.04 20.84
C GLN A 706 12.08 27.68 19.67
N ASN A 707 12.05 26.98 18.52
CA ASN A 707 11.44 27.48 17.31
C ASN A 707 10.93 26.29 16.47
N TRP A 708 9.63 26.06 16.51
CA TRP A 708 8.99 25.01 15.75
C TRP A 708 8.92 25.37 14.27
N THR A 709 9.44 24.52 13.40
CA THR A 709 9.51 24.70 11.93
C THR A 709 9.02 23.46 11.19
N THR A 710 8.93 23.51 9.88
CA THR A 710 8.55 22.40 9.00
C THR A 710 9.51 21.21 9.05
N LEU A 711 10.76 21.41 9.50
CA LEU A 711 11.75 20.36 9.70
C LEU A 711 11.67 19.69 11.08
N CYS A 712 10.88 20.26 11.99
CA CYS A 712 10.75 19.72 13.35
C CYS A 712 9.82 18.50 13.38
N ARG A 713 10.20 17.52 14.22
CA ARG A 713 9.45 16.26 14.43
C ARG A 713 9.41 15.93 15.91
N ILE A 714 8.36 15.22 16.31
CA ILE A 714 8.27 14.60 17.63
C ILE A 714 8.67 13.12 17.42
N VAL A 715 9.74 12.71 18.09
CA VAL A 715 10.34 11.36 18.01
C VAL A 715 10.37 10.76 19.39
N ILE A 716 9.61 9.69 19.63
CA ILE A 716 9.43 9.11 20.96
C ILE A 716 10.15 7.75 21.03
N ASN A 717 11.36 7.74 21.57
CA ASN A 717 12.09 6.53 21.92
C ASN A 717 11.75 6.12 23.35
N TYR A 718 11.54 4.82 23.60
CA TYR A 718 11.18 4.34 24.93
C TYR A 718 12.23 4.68 25.98
N ALA A 719 13.47 4.32 25.72
CA ALA A 719 14.56 4.51 26.70
C ALA A 719 14.83 5.97 27.04
N ASP A 720 14.69 6.87 26.04
CA ASP A 720 15.04 8.30 26.20
C ASP A 720 13.88 9.14 26.75
N HIS A 721 12.63 8.76 26.49
CA HIS A 721 11.47 9.62 26.77
C HIS A 721 10.43 8.95 27.69
N ILE A 722 10.12 7.65 27.52
CA ILE A 722 9.09 6.97 28.32
C ILE A 722 9.65 6.42 29.62
N GLN A 723 10.78 5.71 29.58
CA GLN A 723 11.43 5.17 30.77
C GLN A 723 11.71 6.26 31.84
N PRO A 724 12.27 7.44 31.47
CA PRO A 724 12.53 8.50 32.44
C PRO A 724 11.30 9.04 33.16
N VAL A 725 10.08 8.94 32.59
CA VAL A 725 8.84 9.33 33.28
C VAL A 725 8.68 8.59 34.59
N PHE A 726 9.06 7.30 34.62
CA PHE A 726 8.95 6.45 35.80
C PHE A 726 10.09 6.68 36.81
N GLU A 727 11.21 7.27 36.37
CA GLU A 727 12.41 7.49 37.16
C GLU A 727 12.49 8.89 37.77
N VAL A 728 11.71 9.86 37.29
CA VAL A 728 11.69 11.23 37.83
C VAL A 728 11.46 11.21 39.35
N ASP A 729 12.35 11.87 40.11
CA ASP A 729 12.20 12.05 41.56
C ASP A 729 11.00 12.95 41.85
N ARG A 730 9.94 12.39 42.41
CA ARG A 730 8.68 13.05 42.74
C ARG A 730 8.48 13.15 44.26
N ARG A 731 9.57 13.10 45.04
CA ARG A 731 9.50 13.29 46.50
C ARG A 731 9.19 14.72 46.81
N THR A 732 8.32 14.91 47.80
CA THR A 732 8.01 16.22 48.35
C THR A 732 8.51 16.31 49.76
N PHE A 733 9.01 17.49 50.13
CA PHE A 733 9.63 17.75 51.45
C PHE A 733 8.92 18.91 52.13
N ASP A 734 8.87 18.87 53.47
CA ASP A 734 8.42 19.99 54.29
C ASP A 734 9.46 21.11 54.36
N THR A 735 9.13 22.19 55.01
CA THR A 735 10.02 23.34 55.21
C THR A 735 11.25 23.04 56.08
N GLU A 736 11.27 21.90 56.79
CA GLU A 736 12.37 21.41 57.61
C GLU A 736 13.25 20.40 56.90
N GLY A 737 12.89 20.05 55.62
CA GLY A 737 13.59 19.09 54.76
C GLY A 737 13.22 17.63 55.05
N MET A 738 12.12 17.38 55.78
CA MET A 738 11.59 16.03 56.00
C MET A 738 10.72 15.64 54.83
N GLU A 739 10.89 14.41 54.31
CA GLU A 739 10.06 13.86 53.28
C GLU A 739 8.61 13.71 53.74
N ILE A 740 7.69 14.32 52.98
CA ILE A 740 6.24 14.25 53.21
C ILE A 740 5.61 13.11 52.41
N SER A 741 6.02 12.96 51.15
CA SER A 741 5.54 11.89 50.26
C SER A 741 6.55 11.57 49.19
N ASP A 742 6.58 10.34 48.73
CA ASP A 742 7.29 9.84 47.57
C ASP A 742 6.27 9.34 46.53
N GLN A 743 6.29 9.96 45.35
CA GLN A 743 5.46 9.58 44.19
C GLN A 743 6.33 9.10 43.03
N THR A 744 7.61 8.79 43.28
CA THR A 744 8.53 8.21 42.32
C THR A 744 8.12 6.78 42.00
N CYS A 745 7.81 6.45 40.72
CA CYS A 745 7.22 5.16 40.36
C CYS A 745 8.12 3.98 40.76
N ILE A 746 9.43 4.06 40.49
CA ILE A 746 10.39 3.01 40.82
C ILE A 746 10.62 2.80 42.32
N SER A 747 10.15 3.71 43.20
CA SER A 747 10.20 3.46 44.65
C SER A 747 9.30 2.30 45.10
N CYS A 748 8.21 2.06 44.36
CA CYS A 748 7.27 0.97 44.63
C CYS A 748 7.29 -0.12 43.55
N HIS A 749 7.57 0.27 42.29
CA HIS A 749 7.59 -0.62 41.14
C HIS A 749 9.04 -1.06 40.82
N ALA A 750 9.70 -1.64 41.78
CA ALA A 750 11.06 -2.19 41.70
C ALA A 750 11.19 -3.49 42.51
N PRO A 751 12.11 -4.39 42.13
CA PRO A 751 12.34 -5.68 42.86
C PRO A 751 13.06 -5.52 44.20
N VAL A 752 13.58 -4.32 44.50
CA VAL A 752 14.23 -3.97 45.75
C VAL A 752 13.74 -2.62 46.22
N ASP A 753 13.57 -2.48 47.56
CA ASP A 753 13.20 -1.22 48.18
C ASP A 753 14.44 -0.26 48.36
N ALA A 754 14.22 0.93 48.90
CA ALA A 754 15.28 1.92 49.17
C ALA A 754 16.37 1.43 50.13
N ASP A 755 16.10 0.45 50.96
CA ASP A 755 17.06 -0.17 51.90
C ASP A 755 17.77 -1.39 51.27
N GLY A 756 17.48 -1.72 50.01
CA GLY A 756 18.06 -2.86 49.28
C GLY A 756 17.46 -4.21 49.67
N VAL A 757 16.28 -4.21 50.25
CA VAL A 757 15.55 -5.46 50.62
C VAL A 757 14.68 -5.90 49.44
N THR A 758 14.74 -7.18 49.07
CA THR A 758 13.92 -7.75 48.02
C THR A 758 12.43 -7.61 48.32
N GLN A 759 11.67 -7.08 47.40
CA GLN A 759 10.23 -6.94 47.48
C GLN A 759 9.55 -7.37 46.17
N VAL A 760 8.27 -7.72 46.27
CA VAL A 760 7.44 -7.87 45.07
C VAL A 760 7.14 -6.50 44.53
N PRO A 761 7.45 -6.20 43.24
CA PRO A 761 7.07 -4.93 42.64
C PRO A 761 5.57 -4.64 42.78
N ALA A 762 5.19 -3.40 43.10
CA ALA A 762 3.79 -3.04 43.28
C ALA A 762 2.98 -3.38 42.02
N GLY A 763 1.83 -4.06 42.19
CA GLY A 763 1.03 -4.50 41.05
C GLY A 763 1.68 -5.54 40.15
N GLN A 764 2.73 -6.24 40.63
CA GLN A 764 3.52 -7.18 39.79
C GLN A 764 4.13 -6.50 38.55
N LEU A 765 4.57 -5.26 38.65
CA LEU A 765 5.04 -4.43 37.54
C LEU A 765 6.40 -3.82 37.92
N ASP A 766 7.48 -4.29 37.33
CA ASP A 766 8.83 -3.74 37.49
C ASP A 766 9.08 -2.66 36.43
N LEU A 767 9.15 -1.39 36.86
CA LEU A 767 9.39 -0.23 35.99
C LEU A 767 10.84 0.25 36.00
N THR A 768 11.78 -0.59 36.41
CA THR A 768 13.20 -0.22 36.45
C THR A 768 13.82 -0.22 35.05
N ASN A 769 14.92 0.53 34.89
CA ASN A 769 15.72 0.63 33.68
C ASN A 769 16.76 -0.50 33.54
N GLN A 770 16.57 -1.62 34.22
CA GLN A 770 17.44 -2.76 34.02
C GLN A 770 17.21 -3.38 32.64
N VAL A 771 18.25 -4.00 32.10
CA VAL A 771 18.13 -4.80 30.89
C VAL A 771 17.22 -5.99 31.15
N SER A 772 16.24 -6.23 30.30
CA SER A 772 15.30 -7.34 30.47
C SER A 772 16.01 -8.68 30.29
N LEU A 773 15.66 -9.64 31.15
CA LEU A 773 16.15 -11.03 31.02
C LEU A 773 15.50 -11.78 29.84
N ASP A 774 14.30 -11.37 29.44
CA ASP A 774 13.56 -12.00 28.34
C ASP A 774 14.06 -11.54 26.97
N ASN A 775 14.50 -10.29 26.90
CA ASN A 775 15.06 -9.71 25.68
C ASN A 775 16.07 -8.62 26.08
N PRO A 776 17.38 -8.88 25.91
CA PRO A 776 18.44 -7.94 26.33
C PRO A 776 18.46 -6.62 25.52
N ASP A 777 17.76 -6.53 24.39
CA ASP A 777 17.63 -5.28 23.62
C ASP A 777 16.61 -4.32 24.23
N HIS A 778 15.81 -4.79 25.20
CA HIS A 778 14.78 -4.00 25.85
C HIS A 778 15.08 -3.76 27.34
N LEU A 779 14.59 -2.65 27.85
CA LEU A 779 14.55 -2.41 29.30
C LEU A 779 13.39 -3.22 29.93
N THR A 780 13.55 -3.60 31.19
CA THR A 780 12.55 -4.35 31.98
C THR A 780 11.20 -3.64 31.95
N GLY A 781 11.16 -2.34 32.28
CA GLY A 781 9.90 -1.58 32.30
C GLY A 781 9.13 -1.60 30.96
N TYR A 782 9.81 -1.68 29.83
CA TYR A 782 9.16 -1.83 28.51
C TYR A 782 8.41 -3.18 28.39
N ARG A 783 9.09 -4.26 28.81
CA ARG A 783 8.55 -5.62 28.74
C ARG A 783 7.35 -5.77 29.66
N GLU A 784 7.49 -5.35 30.89
CA GLU A 784 6.47 -5.39 31.94
C GLU A 784 5.18 -4.60 31.56
N LEU A 785 5.35 -3.46 30.90
CA LEU A 785 4.20 -2.68 30.45
C LEU A 785 3.39 -3.33 29.36
N LEU A 786 4.07 -4.02 28.41
CA LEU A 786 3.48 -4.39 27.12
C LEU A 786 3.35 -5.89 26.84
N PHE A 787 3.96 -6.72 27.68
CA PHE A 787 3.92 -8.19 27.54
C PHE A 787 3.33 -8.83 28.78
N ASN A 788 2.81 -10.02 28.62
CA ASN A 788 2.39 -10.83 29.75
C ASN A 788 3.62 -11.37 30.45
N ASP A 789 3.54 -11.47 31.77
CA ASP A 789 4.58 -12.02 32.62
C ASP A 789 4.01 -12.99 33.65
N ASN A 790 4.86 -13.53 34.52
CA ASN A 790 4.50 -14.40 35.61
C ASN A 790 4.35 -13.61 36.91
N GLU A 791 3.35 -13.96 37.74
CA GLU A 791 3.26 -13.44 39.12
C GLU A 791 4.46 -13.94 39.93
N VAL A 792 5.14 -13.02 40.63
CA VAL A 792 6.30 -13.31 41.44
C VAL A 792 5.98 -13.21 42.93
N GLU A 793 6.70 -14.00 43.72
CA GLU A 793 6.66 -13.95 45.19
C GLU A 793 8.07 -13.99 45.81
N VAL A 794 8.23 -13.49 47.02
CA VAL A 794 9.52 -13.54 47.73
C VAL A 794 9.62 -14.81 48.56
N VAL A 795 10.56 -15.69 48.19
CA VAL A 795 10.89 -16.94 48.92
C VAL A 795 12.36 -16.87 49.34
N ASP A 796 12.60 -16.96 50.66
CA ASP A 796 13.95 -16.87 51.23
C ASP A 796 14.75 -15.61 50.83
N GLY A 797 14.07 -14.52 50.59
CA GLY A 797 14.67 -13.23 50.17
C GLY A 797 15.01 -13.11 48.68
N VAL A 798 14.51 -14.03 47.86
CA VAL A 798 14.66 -14.03 46.40
C VAL A 798 13.30 -14.00 45.72
N LEU A 799 13.15 -13.24 44.62
CA LEU A 799 11.97 -13.30 43.80
C LEU A 799 11.97 -14.57 42.95
N VAL A 800 10.84 -15.28 42.98
CA VAL A 800 10.61 -16.49 42.19
C VAL A 800 9.20 -16.45 41.62
N ASP A 801 8.99 -17.13 40.50
CA ASP A 801 7.65 -17.29 39.92
C ASP A 801 6.72 -17.99 40.89
N ARG A 802 5.53 -17.42 41.10
CA ARG A 802 4.49 -18.06 41.90
C ARG A 802 3.89 -19.23 41.16
N LEU A 803 3.97 -20.37 41.81
CA LEU A 803 3.44 -21.62 41.27
C LEU A 803 2.13 -22.03 41.96
N ILE A 804 1.13 -22.39 41.17
CA ILE A 804 -0.13 -22.95 41.65
C ILE A 804 -0.41 -24.33 41.01
N PRO A 805 -1.18 -25.20 41.64
CA PRO A 805 -1.59 -26.47 41.04
C PRO A 805 -2.43 -26.22 39.77
N ALA A 806 -2.07 -26.84 38.63
CA ALA A 806 -2.87 -26.85 37.44
C ALA A 806 -4.22 -27.52 37.68
N LEU A 807 -5.30 -26.91 37.14
CA LEU A 807 -6.67 -27.41 37.32
C LEU A 807 -7.21 -27.95 35.97
N ASP A 808 -7.98 -29.05 36.05
CA ASP A 808 -8.75 -29.56 34.93
C ASP A 808 -9.98 -28.66 34.62
N GLY A 809 -10.71 -28.96 33.50
CA GLY A 809 -11.91 -28.22 33.12
C GLY A 809 -13.06 -28.24 34.17
N ASN A 810 -12.94 -29.04 35.27
CA ASN A 810 -13.89 -29.14 36.36
C ASN A 810 -13.38 -28.48 37.65
N GLY A 811 -12.15 -27.88 37.58
CA GLY A 811 -11.53 -27.22 38.73
C GLY A 811 -10.78 -28.19 39.70
N ASN A 812 -10.48 -29.41 39.31
CA ASN A 812 -9.69 -30.35 40.12
C ASN A 812 -8.22 -30.28 39.76
N PRO A 813 -7.28 -30.44 40.72
CA PRO A 813 -5.86 -30.48 40.43
C PRO A 813 -5.48 -31.60 39.46
N ILE A 814 -4.62 -31.28 38.51
CA ILE A 814 -3.96 -32.22 37.59
C ILE A 814 -2.70 -32.73 38.30
N PHE A 815 -2.45 -34.04 38.27
CA PHE A 815 -1.31 -34.66 38.93
C PHE A 815 -0.31 -35.21 37.92
N GLU A 816 0.97 -35.16 38.28
CA GLU A 816 2.05 -35.71 37.48
C GLU A 816 1.89 -37.22 37.29
N ARG A 817 2.26 -37.70 36.09
CA ARG A 817 2.22 -39.11 35.73
C ARG A 817 3.55 -39.54 35.13
N ASP A 818 3.94 -40.77 35.35
CA ASP A 818 5.10 -41.40 34.71
C ASP A 818 4.80 -41.82 33.27
N GLU A 819 5.79 -42.40 32.59
CA GLU A 819 5.69 -42.86 31.19
C GLU A 819 4.63 -43.97 30.99
N ASP A 820 4.27 -44.71 32.08
CA ASP A 820 3.25 -45.76 32.07
C ASP A 820 1.86 -45.18 32.43
N GLY A 821 1.73 -43.89 32.71
CA GLY A 821 0.50 -43.20 33.06
C GLY A 821 0.08 -43.30 34.50
N GLU A 822 0.92 -43.89 35.42
CA GLU A 822 0.69 -43.96 36.84
C GLU A 822 1.00 -42.63 37.53
N LEU A 823 0.32 -42.35 38.66
CA LEU A 823 0.54 -41.14 39.44
C LEU A 823 1.92 -41.15 40.09
N ILE A 824 2.67 -40.05 39.92
CA ILE A 824 3.90 -39.82 40.66
C ILE A 824 3.53 -39.35 42.07
N LEU A 825 4.10 -40.03 43.08
CA LEU A 825 3.83 -39.72 44.50
C LEU A 825 5.04 -39.07 45.18
N ASP A 826 4.78 -38.18 46.13
CA ASP A 826 5.77 -37.63 47.02
C ASP A 826 6.28 -38.67 48.05
N PRO A 827 7.33 -38.39 48.83
CA PRO A 827 7.82 -39.34 49.87
C PRO A 827 6.78 -39.70 50.92
N GLU A 828 5.74 -38.93 51.11
CA GLU A 828 4.63 -39.12 52.02
C GLU A 828 3.50 -39.92 51.38
N GLY A 829 3.56 -40.21 50.06
CA GLY A 829 2.59 -41.01 49.31
C GLY A 829 1.41 -40.26 48.76
N ASN A 830 1.48 -38.93 48.67
CA ASN A 830 0.45 -38.11 48.01
C ASN A 830 0.79 -37.86 46.52
N PRO A 831 -0.21 -37.78 45.62
CA PRO A 831 0.02 -37.40 44.24
C PRO A 831 0.64 -36.01 44.12
N ILE A 832 1.69 -35.88 43.33
CA ILE A 832 2.36 -34.59 43.05
C ILE A 832 1.51 -33.79 42.04
N PRO A 833 1.04 -32.58 42.38
CA PRO A 833 0.30 -31.75 41.45
C PRO A 833 1.22 -31.19 40.35
N VAL A 834 0.74 -31.14 39.12
CA VAL A 834 1.39 -30.35 38.08
C VAL A 834 1.28 -28.87 38.48
N MET A 835 2.44 -28.21 38.61
CA MET A 835 2.50 -26.80 38.97
C MET A 835 2.62 -25.95 37.72
N VAL A 836 1.91 -24.83 37.70
CA VAL A 836 1.94 -23.83 36.62
C VAL A 836 2.13 -22.44 37.18
N THR A 837 2.76 -21.56 36.42
CA THR A 837 2.90 -20.14 36.74
C THR A 837 1.55 -19.42 36.65
N VAL A 838 1.41 -18.35 37.39
CA VAL A 838 0.23 -17.47 37.35
C VAL A 838 0.53 -16.34 36.40
N ASN A 839 -0.27 -16.20 35.32
CA ASN A 839 -0.05 -15.13 34.31
C ASN A 839 -0.49 -13.75 34.83
N VAL A 840 0.38 -12.76 34.68
CA VAL A 840 0.10 -11.34 34.83
C VAL A 840 -0.10 -10.73 33.46
N PRO A 841 -1.26 -10.17 33.13
CA PRO A 841 -1.49 -9.55 31.82
C PRO A 841 -0.75 -8.23 31.72
N ALA A 842 -0.35 -7.87 30.48
CA ALA A 842 0.25 -6.57 30.17
C ALA A 842 -0.60 -5.39 30.70
N SER A 843 0.07 -4.39 31.25
CA SER A 843 -0.57 -3.21 31.87
C SER A 843 -1.09 -2.21 30.85
N ALA A 844 -0.50 -2.17 29.64
CA ALA A 844 -0.89 -1.29 28.55
C ALA A 844 -0.95 -2.06 27.21
N ARG A 845 -1.60 -1.45 26.21
CA ARG A 845 -1.75 -2.01 24.87
C ARG A 845 -0.99 -1.21 23.84
N ALA A 846 -0.08 -1.86 23.15
CA ALA A 846 0.87 -1.29 22.21
C ALA A 846 0.27 -0.74 20.89
N SER A 847 -1.03 -0.58 20.76
CA SER A 847 -1.64 -0.08 19.52
C SER A 847 -2.73 0.96 19.77
N SER A 848 -3.06 1.24 21.04
CA SER A 848 -4.15 2.16 21.34
C SER A 848 -4.13 2.61 22.79
N ALA A 849 -3.98 3.91 23.00
CA ALA A 849 -4.09 4.53 24.31
C ALA A 849 -5.51 4.35 24.91
N ILE A 850 -6.54 4.45 24.10
CA ILE A 850 -7.94 4.27 24.57
C ILE A 850 -8.21 2.84 25.02
N ALA A 851 -7.57 1.85 24.41
CA ALA A 851 -7.67 0.47 24.85
C ALA A 851 -6.83 0.16 26.12
N SER A 852 -6.05 1.14 26.60
CA SER A 852 -5.28 1.12 27.84
C SER A 852 -5.96 1.92 28.96
N ASP A 853 -7.27 2.05 28.91
CA ASP A 853 -8.06 2.88 29.85
C ASP A 853 -7.84 2.50 31.31
N THR A 854 -7.64 1.23 31.65
CA THR A 854 -7.32 0.77 32.99
C THR A 854 -6.01 1.34 33.51
N PHE A 855 -5.00 1.47 32.63
CA PHE A 855 -3.73 2.14 32.97
C PHE A 855 -3.95 3.63 33.23
N PHE A 856 -4.59 4.36 32.30
CA PHE A 856 -4.83 5.79 32.44
C PHE A 856 -5.76 6.15 33.59
N ALA A 857 -6.75 5.28 33.92
CA ALA A 857 -7.65 5.49 35.06
C ALA A 857 -6.93 5.53 36.42
N LEU A 858 -5.76 4.90 36.55
CA LEU A 858 -4.93 5.00 37.75
C LEU A 858 -4.50 6.44 38.05
N PHE A 859 -4.24 7.24 37.00
CA PHE A 859 -3.75 8.61 37.13
C PHE A 859 -4.89 9.66 37.14
N SER A 860 -6.07 9.34 36.61
CA SER A 860 -7.22 10.26 36.59
C SER A 860 -8.11 10.12 37.83
N THR A 861 -8.47 8.92 38.24
CA THR A 861 -9.43 8.63 39.32
C THR A 861 -8.96 7.56 40.28
N GLY A 862 -7.81 6.92 40.00
CA GLY A 862 -7.28 5.79 40.78
C GLY A 862 -6.26 6.18 41.85
N SER A 863 -5.41 5.23 42.21
CA SER A 863 -4.41 5.35 43.30
C SER A 863 -3.27 6.33 43.03
N HIS A 864 -3.03 6.67 41.77
CA HIS A 864 -1.93 7.56 41.32
C HIS A 864 -2.45 8.89 40.76
N THR A 865 -3.66 9.31 41.13
CA THR A 865 -4.25 10.57 40.69
C THR A 865 -3.32 11.74 40.95
N GLY A 866 -2.93 12.47 39.89
CA GLY A 866 -2.06 13.64 39.90
C GLY A 866 -0.58 13.35 40.07
N TRP A 867 -0.13 12.11 39.97
CA TRP A 867 1.30 11.74 40.07
C TRP A 867 2.07 12.07 38.82
N LEU A 868 1.44 11.93 37.62
CA LEU A 868 1.96 12.37 36.35
C LEU A 868 1.26 13.67 35.93
N SER A 869 1.97 14.53 35.21
CA SER A 869 1.37 15.68 34.51
C SER A 869 0.54 15.24 33.33
N ASP A 870 -0.42 16.09 32.94
CA ASP A 870 -1.22 15.83 31.74
C ASP A 870 -0.35 15.72 30.45
N ALA A 871 0.76 16.46 30.40
CA ALA A 871 1.73 16.38 29.31
C ALA A 871 2.49 15.03 29.26
N GLU A 872 2.87 14.47 30.42
CA GLU A 872 3.48 13.14 30.51
C GLU A 872 2.47 12.04 30.12
N LEU A 873 1.21 12.17 30.53
CA LEU A 873 0.12 11.24 30.14
C LEU A 873 -0.15 11.34 28.62
N LYS A 874 -0.14 12.56 28.05
CA LYS A 874 -0.22 12.76 26.59
C LYS A 874 0.92 12.04 25.88
N MET A 875 2.18 12.18 26.32
CA MET A 875 3.33 11.53 25.68
C MET A 875 3.22 10.00 25.74
N ILE A 876 2.77 9.43 26.85
CA ILE A 876 2.52 7.98 26.94
C ILE A 876 1.39 7.56 25.98
N ALA A 877 0.32 8.37 25.88
CA ALA A 877 -0.77 8.09 24.93
C ALA A 877 -0.31 8.16 23.47
N GLU A 878 0.53 9.11 23.12
CA GLU A 878 1.17 9.25 21.80
C GLU A 878 1.98 8.00 21.46
N TRP A 879 2.86 7.60 22.37
CA TRP A 879 3.71 6.43 22.21
C TRP A 879 2.89 5.14 21.99
N LEU A 880 1.85 4.92 22.81
CA LEU A 880 0.96 3.76 22.64
C LEU A 880 0.22 3.80 21.31
N ASP A 881 -0.33 4.96 20.92
CA ASP A 881 -1.09 5.11 19.66
C ASP A 881 -0.23 4.91 18.42
N LEU A 882 1.07 5.25 18.48
CA LEU A 882 2.03 5.00 17.40
C LEU A 882 2.44 3.52 17.28
N GLY A 883 2.16 2.70 18.30
CA GLY A 883 2.50 1.26 18.29
C GLY A 883 3.44 0.85 19.41
N ALA A 884 3.72 1.74 20.35
CA ALA A 884 4.65 1.53 21.46
C ALA A 884 6.03 1.05 20.96
N GLN A 885 6.55 1.69 19.92
CA GLN A 885 7.84 1.38 19.33
C GLN A 885 8.97 1.61 20.34
N TYR A 886 10.03 0.82 20.23
CA TYR A 886 11.18 1.00 21.12
C TYR A 886 12.02 2.19 20.67
N TYR A 887 12.25 2.31 19.34
CA TYR A 887 12.81 3.48 18.66
C TYR A 887 11.87 3.99 17.57
N ASN A 888 11.82 5.29 17.36
CA ASN A 888 11.08 5.95 16.28
C ASN A 888 11.98 6.62 15.24
N ASN A 889 13.30 6.47 15.37
CA ASN A 889 14.28 6.94 14.41
C ASN A 889 15.34 5.85 14.25
N PRO A 890 15.62 5.36 13.03
CA PRO A 890 16.59 4.30 12.78
C PRO A 890 18.00 4.61 13.32
N PHE A 891 18.40 5.88 13.27
CA PHE A 891 19.74 6.33 13.71
C PHE A 891 19.90 6.49 15.23
N ASP A 892 18.83 6.31 15.99
CA ASP A 892 18.88 6.28 17.46
C ASP A 892 19.14 4.85 17.98
N VAL A 893 19.04 3.85 17.10
CA VAL A 893 19.32 2.44 17.45
C VAL A 893 20.82 2.27 17.66
N PRO A 894 21.26 1.74 18.81
CA PRO A 894 22.67 1.44 19.05
C PRO A 894 23.22 0.49 17.99
N GLN A 895 24.35 0.81 17.41
CA GLN A 895 25.07 -0.06 16.49
C GLN A 895 26.17 -0.81 17.27
N ASP A 896 26.37 -2.09 16.97
CA ASP A 896 27.36 -2.94 17.66
C ASP A 896 28.82 -2.55 17.40
#